data_7d30f2e984d7b330995546b4fdcf41ad
#
_entry.id   7d30f2e984d7b330995546b4fdcf41ad
#
_cell.length_a   1.000
_cell.length_b   1.000
_cell.length_c   1.000
_cell.angle_alpha   90.00
_cell.angle_beta   90.00
_cell.angle_gamma   90.00
#
_symmetry.space_group_name_H-M   'P 1'
#
loop_
_entity.id
_entity.type
_entity.pdbx_description
1 polymer ?
#
loop_
_entity_poly.entity_id
_entity_poly.type
_entity_poly.pdbx_seq_one_letter_code
_entity_poly.pdbx_strand_id
1 'polypeptide(L)'
;MPMKQICIGILAHVDAGKTTLSEALLYRAGAIRRLGRVDHQDAFLDTDAMERQRGITIFSKQAVLELGETRVTLLDTPGHVDFSAEMERTLQVLDCAVLVISGTDGVQGHTRTLWDLLERYQVPTFLFINKMDLAGADRAALLAHLKNKLSGGCVDFGDPDTLWEEAAVCDETALEQYLEMGELPEDMISRLIGERKLFPCYFGSALKVEGVDELLAGVERYAPQPDYPAEFGAKVFKITRDAQGARLTHMKITGGALHTKELLTGREGDTVWQEKADQLRLYSGTKFRPVDTAEAGTVVAVTGLSHTFPGQGLGIEPDWSGAVLQPVLTYRVELTDGTDPHTALQKLRQLEEEDPQLHIVWNNGEIHAQLMGEVQMEVLQRLIRERLGMEISFGAGAVCYRETIANAVEGIGHFEPLRHYAEVHLLLEPGAPGSGITLASVCPTDKLDLNWQRLIFTHLLEKPHLGVLTGSPITDIKITLLAGRAHEKHTEGGDFRQATYRAVRHGLMQAESVLLEPWYRFRLEVPAQQVGRAMTDLQQMGGKVDPPETVGEETALTGTAPVAGLRDYAREVAVYTRGQGRLSCVPAGYFPCAEAEAVIEAMGYDPERDVENTADSVFCSHGAGVVIPWREVAQHAQVDSGWRPQGTEPEPKEAAPQRRPVSTYAGTAAQDKELQAIFERTYGAVKRESFLPPKAPKRPVADNSEEKRRELKQAFSGEDYLLVDGYNIIFAWDELKKLAAEHLDAARKKLCDLLCNYQGYRKCRVILVFDAYKVKDGLGSVEKYHNITIVYTKEAETADAYIERATYEIGRQHRVRVATSDGPEQIIILGHGALRLSASAFHEEMMEVQKQIGDTMWQNNRKNANSGAVRAAMEKAKEGGGC
;
A
#
# COMPACT_ATOMS: atom_id res chain seq x y z
N MET A 1 -26.20 -35.56 4.43
CA MET A 1 -24.83 -35.10 4.66
C MET A 1 -24.79 -33.61 4.41
N PRO A 2 -23.92 -32.80 5.00
CA PRO A 2 -23.79 -31.42 4.57
C PRO A 2 -23.41 -31.40 3.07
N MET A 3 -24.02 -30.48 2.32
CA MET A 3 -23.76 -30.30 0.90
C MET A 3 -22.31 -29.88 0.70
N LYS A 4 -21.55 -30.56 -0.15
CA LYS A 4 -20.17 -30.20 -0.47
C LYS A 4 -20.15 -28.82 -1.09
N GLN A 5 -19.16 -28.01 -0.76
CA GLN A 5 -18.99 -26.65 -1.29
C GLN A 5 -17.64 -26.52 -1.96
N ILE A 6 -17.63 -25.98 -3.18
CA ILE A 6 -16.43 -25.81 -4.00
C ILE A 6 -16.46 -24.47 -4.69
N CYS A 7 -15.33 -23.78 -4.75
CA CYS A 7 -15.18 -22.52 -5.45
C CYS A 7 -14.34 -22.71 -6.72
N ILE A 8 -14.93 -22.47 -7.89
CA ILE A 8 -14.30 -22.70 -9.19
C ILE A 8 -14.10 -21.36 -9.92
N GLY A 9 -12.87 -21.07 -10.36
CA GLY A 9 -12.56 -19.94 -11.22
C GLY A 9 -12.57 -20.33 -12.69
N ILE A 10 -13.20 -19.52 -13.53
CA ILE A 10 -13.06 -19.65 -14.98
C ILE A 10 -12.05 -18.61 -15.47
N LEU A 11 -10.94 -19.11 -16.02
CA LEU A 11 -9.84 -18.29 -16.53
C LEU A 11 -9.65 -18.51 -18.02
N ALA A 12 -9.29 -17.47 -18.73
CA ALA A 12 -9.06 -17.57 -20.17
C ALA A 12 -8.27 -16.38 -20.68
N HIS A 13 -7.59 -16.56 -21.79
CA HIS A 13 -7.19 -15.43 -22.64
C HIS A 13 -8.43 -14.75 -23.25
N VAL A 14 -8.28 -13.48 -23.64
CA VAL A 14 -9.33 -12.73 -24.35
C VAL A 14 -9.83 -13.55 -25.56
N ASP A 15 -11.12 -13.49 -25.81
CA ASP A 15 -11.81 -14.19 -26.91
C ASP A 15 -11.75 -15.72 -26.90
N ALA A 16 -11.16 -16.39 -25.91
CA ALA A 16 -11.22 -17.87 -25.81
C ALA A 16 -12.64 -18.41 -25.53
N GLY A 17 -13.60 -17.54 -25.18
CA GLY A 17 -15.00 -17.89 -24.93
C GLY A 17 -15.31 -18.20 -23.48
N LYS A 18 -14.62 -17.54 -22.54
CA LYS A 18 -14.78 -17.68 -21.09
C LYS A 18 -16.22 -17.47 -20.63
N THR A 19 -16.79 -16.27 -20.87
CA THR A 19 -18.16 -15.92 -20.47
C THR A 19 -19.19 -16.85 -21.16
N THR A 20 -18.95 -17.24 -22.40
CA THR A 20 -19.80 -18.20 -23.11
C THR A 20 -19.79 -19.56 -22.42
N LEU A 21 -18.65 -20.05 -21.95
CA LEU A 21 -18.56 -21.28 -21.17
C LEU A 21 -19.25 -21.12 -19.79
N SER A 22 -19.02 -20.01 -19.08
CA SER A 22 -19.71 -19.74 -17.82
C SER A 22 -21.23 -19.75 -17.95
N GLU A 23 -21.78 -19.12 -19.02
CA GLU A 23 -23.21 -19.17 -19.36
C GLU A 23 -23.69 -20.58 -19.67
N ALA A 24 -22.91 -21.35 -20.44
CA ALA A 24 -23.24 -22.74 -20.80
C ALA A 24 -23.29 -23.66 -19.55
N LEU A 25 -22.31 -23.51 -18.63
CA LEU A 25 -22.29 -24.24 -17.36
C LEU A 25 -23.52 -23.91 -16.49
N LEU A 26 -23.86 -22.62 -16.34
CA LEU A 26 -25.05 -22.17 -15.59
C LEU A 26 -26.35 -22.68 -16.23
N TYR A 27 -26.44 -22.69 -17.57
CA TYR A 27 -27.60 -23.18 -18.28
C TYR A 27 -27.77 -24.71 -18.12
N ARG A 28 -26.68 -25.49 -18.25
CA ARG A 28 -26.72 -26.96 -18.10
C ARG A 28 -27.02 -27.39 -16.67
N ALA A 29 -26.48 -26.67 -15.69
CA ALA A 29 -26.81 -26.89 -14.28
C ALA A 29 -28.21 -26.38 -13.87
N GLY A 30 -28.98 -25.79 -14.81
CA GLY A 30 -30.32 -25.26 -14.53
C GLY A 30 -30.38 -24.00 -13.68
N ALA A 31 -29.25 -23.37 -13.40
CA ALA A 31 -29.17 -22.11 -12.66
C ALA A 31 -29.78 -20.92 -13.42
N ILE A 32 -29.72 -20.94 -14.75
CA ILE A 32 -30.39 -20.00 -15.64
C ILE A 32 -31.30 -20.72 -16.62
N ARG A 33 -32.40 -20.07 -17.02
CA ARG A 33 -33.41 -20.67 -17.88
C ARG A 33 -33.14 -20.48 -19.37
N ARG A 34 -32.32 -19.55 -19.75
CA ARG A 34 -31.93 -19.21 -21.12
C ARG A 34 -30.44 -19.03 -21.19
N LEU A 35 -29.83 -19.58 -22.25
CA LEU A 35 -28.42 -19.35 -22.54
C LEU A 35 -28.24 -17.90 -22.98
N GLY A 36 -27.51 -17.10 -22.19
CA GLY A 36 -27.12 -15.74 -22.57
C GLY A 36 -25.99 -15.76 -23.60
N ARG A 37 -25.89 -14.71 -24.40
CA ARG A 37 -24.86 -14.57 -25.45
C ARG A 37 -24.19 -13.22 -25.33
N VAL A 38 -22.87 -13.24 -25.34
CA VAL A 38 -22.03 -12.00 -25.24
C VAL A 38 -22.29 -11.10 -26.45
N ASP A 39 -22.36 -11.68 -27.66
CA ASP A 39 -22.65 -10.98 -28.91
C ASP A 39 -24.06 -10.36 -28.99
N HIS A 40 -25.02 -10.90 -28.23
CA HIS A 40 -26.35 -10.31 -28.10
C HIS A 40 -26.49 -9.38 -26.89
N GLN A 41 -25.43 -9.21 -26.07
CA GLN A 41 -25.40 -8.37 -24.85
C GLN A 41 -26.43 -8.78 -23.78
N ASP A 42 -26.84 -10.07 -23.77
CA ASP A 42 -27.83 -10.61 -22.86
C ASP A 42 -27.26 -11.69 -21.92
N ALA A 43 -25.92 -11.80 -21.82
CA ALA A 43 -25.25 -12.71 -20.89
C ALA A 43 -25.62 -12.35 -19.44
N PHE A 44 -25.92 -13.38 -18.64
CA PHE A 44 -26.34 -13.26 -17.23
C PHE A 44 -25.23 -12.67 -16.35
N LEU A 45 -23.97 -13.02 -16.64
CA LEU A 45 -22.81 -12.56 -15.88
C LEU A 45 -22.31 -11.18 -16.30
N ASP A 46 -22.51 -10.74 -17.54
CA ASP A 46 -22.13 -9.41 -18.00
C ASP A 46 -23.12 -8.37 -17.52
N THR A 47 -23.01 -7.98 -16.25
CA THR A 47 -23.95 -7.10 -15.57
C THR A 47 -23.68 -5.62 -15.79
N ASP A 48 -22.42 -5.26 -16.08
CA ASP A 48 -21.98 -3.89 -16.32
C ASP A 48 -22.22 -3.45 -17.78
N ALA A 49 -22.61 -2.19 -17.98
CA ALA A 49 -22.85 -1.64 -19.30
C ALA A 49 -21.59 -1.56 -20.17
N MET A 50 -20.40 -1.36 -19.54
CA MET A 50 -19.12 -1.32 -20.22
C MET A 50 -18.72 -2.72 -20.71
N GLU A 51 -18.90 -3.74 -19.87
CA GLU A 51 -18.62 -5.13 -20.22
C GLU A 51 -19.44 -5.54 -21.43
N ARG A 52 -20.77 -5.26 -21.43
CA ARG A 52 -21.66 -5.55 -22.55
C ARG A 52 -21.28 -4.81 -23.83
N GLN A 53 -20.89 -3.54 -23.71
CA GLN A 53 -20.51 -2.72 -24.88
C GLN A 53 -19.23 -3.21 -25.52
N ARG A 54 -18.26 -3.67 -24.72
CA ARG A 54 -16.93 -4.10 -25.18
C ARG A 54 -16.82 -5.60 -25.42
N GLY A 55 -17.74 -6.39 -24.88
CA GLY A 55 -17.69 -7.87 -24.94
C GLY A 55 -16.55 -8.47 -24.12
N ILE A 56 -16.04 -7.76 -23.11
CA ILE A 56 -14.97 -8.23 -22.22
C ILE A 56 -15.42 -8.17 -20.77
N THR A 57 -15.04 -9.15 -19.95
CA THR A 57 -15.23 -9.13 -18.51
C THR A 57 -14.17 -8.25 -17.87
N ILE A 58 -14.60 -7.27 -17.07
CA ILE A 58 -13.75 -6.32 -16.38
C ILE A 58 -13.65 -6.68 -14.90
N PHE A 59 -14.77 -7.03 -14.29
CA PHE A 59 -14.88 -7.36 -12.87
C PHE A 59 -15.18 -8.85 -12.68
N SER A 60 -14.57 -9.46 -11.68
CA SER A 60 -14.93 -10.84 -11.31
C SER A 60 -16.38 -10.90 -10.83
N LYS A 61 -17.14 -11.87 -11.36
CA LYS A 61 -18.55 -12.11 -11.07
C LYS A 61 -18.72 -13.46 -10.40
N GLN A 62 -19.71 -13.52 -9.52
CA GLN A 62 -20.07 -14.73 -8.80
C GLN A 62 -21.41 -15.26 -9.29
N ALA A 63 -21.48 -16.57 -9.51
CA ALA A 63 -22.73 -17.29 -9.68
C ALA A 63 -22.71 -18.60 -8.88
N VAL A 64 -23.87 -19.09 -8.51
CA VAL A 64 -24.02 -20.33 -7.75
C VAL A 64 -24.78 -21.34 -8.60
N LEU A 65 -24.26 -22.56 -8.70
CA LEU A 65 -24.91 -23.68 -9.35
C LEU A 65 -24.85 -24.92 -8.44
N GLU A 66 -25.77 -25.86 -8.64
CA GLU A 66 -25.84 -27.08 -7.85
C GLU A 66 -25.63 -28.28 -8.80
N LEU A 67 -24.65 -29.13 -8.45
CA LEU A 67 -24.31 -30.37 -9.17
C LEU A 67 -24.48 -31.53 -8.20
N GLY A 68 -25.57 -32.29 -8.33
CA GLY A 68 -25.86 -33.38 -7.42
C GLY A 68 -25.85 -32.95 -5.95
N GLU A 69 -24.91 -33.45 -5.15
CA GLU A 69 -24.71 -33.10 -3.73
C GLU A 69 -23.68 -31.99 -3.52
N THR A 70 -23.16 -31.41 -4.63
CA THR A 70 -22.11 -30.37 -4.57
C THR A 70 -22.68 -29.00 -4.96
N ARG A 71 -22.50 -28.01 -4.11
CA ARG A 71 -22.74 -26.59 -4.44
C ARG A 71 -21.46 -25.98 -4.97
N VAL A 72 -21.52 -25.49 -6.19
CA VAL A 72 -20.40 -24.83 -6.86
C VAL A 72 -20.61 -23.32 -6.86
N THR A 73 -19.65 -22.58 -6.32
CA THR A 73 -19.53 -21.13 -6.52
C THR A 73 -18.63 -20.90 -7.72
N LEU A 74 -19.22 -20.44 -8.81
CA LEU A 74 -18.49 -20.08 -10.02
C LEU A 74 -18.03 -18.63 -9.94
N LEU A 75 -16.73 -18.39 -10.11
CA LEU A 75 -16.15 -17.06 -10.23
C LEU A 75 -15.68 -16.85 -11.68
N ASP A 76 -16.38 -15.99 -12.41
CA ASP A 76 -15.99 -15.56 -13.74
C ASP A 76 -15.00 -14.41 -13.62
N THR A 77 -13.74 -14.63 -14.03
CA THR A 77 -12.65 -13.67 -13.84
C THR A 77 -12.41 -12.83 -15.09
N PRO A 78 -11.79 -11.64 -15.00
CA PRO A 78 -11.36 -10.91 -16.18
C PRO A 78 -10.41 -11.72 -17.07
N GLY A 79 -10.60 -11.64 -18.39
CA GLY A 79 -9.70 -12.30 -19.35
C GLY A 79 -8.69 -11.36 -20.00
N HIS A 80 -8.84 -10.04 -19.81
CA HIS A 80 -7.94 -9.04 -20.38
C HIS A 80 -6.74 -8.78 -19.46
N VAL A 81 -5.56 -8.61 -20.07
CA VAL A 81 -4.29 -8.42 -19.34
C VAL A 81 -4.33 -7.22 -18.40
N ASP A 82 -4.99 -6.11 -18.79
CA ASP A 82 -5.10 -4.91 -17.96
C ASP A 82 -5.86 -5.12 -16.64
N PHE A 83 -6.64 -6.20 -16.53
CA PHE A 83 -7.38 -6.57 -15.32
C PHE A 83 -6.83 -7.83 -14.64
N SER A 84 -5.60 -8.21 -14.98
CA SER A 84 -4.94 -9.39 -14.40
C SER A 84 -4.79 -9.30 -12.89
N ALA A 85 -4.71 -8.10 -12.33
CA ALA A 85 -4.68 -7.87 -10.89
C ALA A 85 -5.95 -8.34 -10.17
N GLU A 86 -7.11 -8.03 -10.72
CA GLU A 86 -8.41 -8.50 -10.21
C GLU A 86 -8.51 -10.04 -10.31
N MET A 87 -8.04 -10.60 -11.42
CA MET A 87 -8.00 -12.06 -11.63
C MET A 87 -7.05 -12.71 -10.60
N GLU A 88 -5.85 -12.19 -10.40
CA GLU A 88 -4.87 -12.75 -9.47
C GLU A 88 -5.38 -12.74 -8.02
N ARG A 89 -6.05 -11.68 -7.58
CA ARG A 89 -6.70 -11.64 -6.27
C ARG A 89 -7.75 -12.74 -6.10
N THR A 90 -8.44 -13.11 -7.19
CA THR A 90 -9.45 -14.17 -7.17
C THR A 90 -8.83 -15.56 -6.99
N LEU A 91 -7.59 -15.80 -7.48
CA LEU A 91 -6.92 -17.11 -7.37
C LEU A 91 -6.76 -17.60 -5.94
N GLN A 92 -6.64 -16.69 -4.97
CA GLN A 92 -6.45 -17.02 -3.56
C GLN A 92 -7.63 -17.77 -2.92
N VAL A 93 -8.80 -17.66 -3.52
CA VAL A 93 -10.04 -18.22 -2.98
C VAL A 93 -10.58 -19.39 -3.80
N LEU A 94 -9.87 -19.80 -4.85
CA LEU A 94 -10.25 -20.94 -5.70
C LEU A 94 -9.87 -22.27 -5.06
N ASP A 95 -10.75 -23.25 -5.15
CA ASP A 95 -10.43 -24.65 -4.86
C ASP A 95 -9.96 -25.39 -6.11
N CYS A 96 -10.46 -24.99 -7.26
CA CYS A 96 -9.96 -25.41 -8.56
C CYS A 96 -10.26 -24.34 -9.62
N ALA A 97 -9.63 -24.45 -10.77
CA ALA A 97 -9.79 -23.58 -11.91
C ALA A 97 -10.17 -24.37 -13.18
N VAL A 98 -10.94 -23.73 -14.05
CA VAL A 98 -11.12 -24.18 -15.44
C VAL A 98 -10.42 -23.18 -16.34
N LEU A 99 -9.32 -23.60 -16.94
CA LEU A 99 -8.58 -22.80 -17.92
C LEU A 99 -9.14 -23.05 -19.32
N VAL A 100 -9.76 -22.03 -19.92
CA VAL A 100 -10.37 -22.11 -21.25
C VAL A 100 -9.36 -21.73 -22.31
N ILE A 101 -9.16 -22.61 -23.28
CA ILE A 101 -8.21 -22.42 -24.37
C ILE A 101 -8.97 -22.50 -25.70
N SER A 102 -8.70 -21.60 -26.64
CA SER A 102 -9.29 -21.62 -27.96
C SER A 102 -8.67 -22.77 -28.79
N GLY A 103 -9.48 -23.62 -29.37
CA GLY A 103 -9.03 -24.72 -30.24
C GLY A 103 -8.40 -24.23 -31.55
N THR A 104 -8.70 -23.00 -31.98
CA THR A 104 -8.09 -22.39 -33.16
C THR A 104 -6.76 -21.72 -32.87
N ASP A 105 -6.62 -21.12 -31.68
CA ASP A 105 -5.47 -20.26 -31.34
C ASP A 105 -4.43 -20.98 -30.45
N GLY A 106 -4.84 -22.09 -29.78
CA GLY A 106 -3.96 -22.85 -28.88
C GLY A 106 -3.49 -22.08 -27.66
N VAL A 107 -2.30 -22.41 -27.14
CA VAL A 107 -1.69 -21.77 -25.97
C VAL A 107 -1.05 -20.45 -26.37
N GLN A 108 -1.62 -19.35 -25.91
CA GLN A 108 -1.14 -17.99 -26.15
C GLN A 108 -0.29 -17.46 -24.99
N GLY A 109 0.34 -16.30 -25.17
CA GLY A 109 1.20 -15.68 -24.16
C GLY A 109 0.51 -15.49 -22.80
N HIS A 110 -0.71 -14.94 -22.81
CA HIS A 110 -1.48 -14.76 -21.57
C HIS A 110 -1.96 -16.08 -20.95
N THR A 111 -2.28 -17.09 -21.78
CA THR A 111 -2.58 -18.44 -21.29
C THR A 111 -1.40 -19.01 -20.50
N ARG A 112 -0.17 -18.76 -20.95
CA ARG A 112 1.05 -19.16 -20.23
C ARG A 112 1.17 -18.45 -18.90
N THR A 113 0.94 -17.13 -18.88
CA THR A 113 0.95 -16.36 -17.62
C THR A 113 -0.09 -16.86 -16.63
N LEU A 114 -1.31 -17.17 -17.09
CA LEU A 114 -2.35 -17.79 -16.26
C LEU A 114 -1.91 -19.13 -15.69
N TRP A 115 -1.25 -19.95 -16.53
CA TRP A 115 -0.72 -21.24 -16.12
C TRP A 115 0.35 -21.13 -15.05
N ASP A 116 1.32 -20.22 -15.23
CA ASP A 116 2.40 -19.95 -14.28
C ASP A 116 1.84 -19.41 -12.93
N LEU A 117 0.77 -18.59 -12.95
CA LEU A 117 0.07 -18.15 -11.75
C LEU A 117 -0.67 -19.29 -11.06
N LEU A 118 -1.41 -20.13 -11.81
CA LEU A 118 -2.09 -21.30 -11.27
C LEU A 118 -1.10 -22.27 -10.61
N GLU A 119 0.10 -22.42 -11.17
CA GLU A 119 1.18 -23.21 -10.59
C GLU A 119 1.71 -22.57 -9.31
N ARG A 120 1.97 -21.25 -9.31
CA ARG A 120 2.46 -20.52 -8.14
C ARG A 120 1.49 -20.59 -6.96
N TYR A 121 0.19 -20.46 -7.23
CA TYR A 121 -0.86 -20.55 -6.21
C TYR A 121 -1.30 -21.97 -5.91
N GLN A 122 -0.70 -22.99 -6.58
CA GLN A 122 -1.00 -24.41 -6.42
C GLN A 122 -2.50 -24.73 -6.62
N VAL A 123 -3.16 -24.02 -7.57
CA VAL A 123 -4.58 -24.21 -7.86
C VAL A 123 -4.77 -25.42 -8.77
N PRO A 124 -5.51 -26.47 -8.36
CA PRO A 124 -5.89 -27.61 -9.20
C PRO A 124 -6.61 -27.13 -10.48
N THR A 125 -6.24 -27.65 -11.65
CA THR A 125 -6.67 -27.04 -12.91
C THR A 125 -7.23 -28.07 -13.87
N PHE A 126 -8.44 -27.78 -14.36
CA PHE A 126 -9.11 -28.45 -15.50
C PHE A 126 -8.88 -27.59 -16.74
N LEU A 127 -8.81 -28.22 -17.90
CA LEU A 127 -8.66 -27.57 -19.19
C LEU A 127 -9.92 -27.75 -20.03
N PHE A 128 -10.48 -26.67 -20.57
CA PHE A 128 -11.55 -26.73 -21.54
C PHE A 128 -11.11 -26.15 -22.87
N ILE A 129 -10.95 -27.03 -23.89
CA ILE A 129 -10.54 -26.64 -25.23
C ILE A 129 -11.80 -26.29 -26.02
N ASN A 130 -12.05 -24.98 -26.12
CA ASN A 130 -13.27 -24.42 -26.69
C ASN A 130 -13.17 -24.20 -28.20
N LYS A 131 -14.29 -23.94 -28.86
CA LYS A 131 -14.38 -23.62 -30.29
C LYS A 131 -13.97 -24.80 -31.21
N MET A 132 -14.13 -26.02 -30.76
CA MET A 132 -13.84 -27.24 -31.58
C MET A 132 -14.75 -27.40 -32.79
N ASP A 133 -15.79 -26.60 -32.89
CA ASP A 133 -16.71 -26.55 -34.03
C ASP A 133 -16.20 -25.71 -35.20
N LEU A 134 -15.10 -25.01 -35.01
CA LEU A 134 -14.48 -24.22 -36.07
C LEU A 134 -13.52 -25.04 -36.92
N ALA A 135 -13.39 -24.66 -38.19
CA ALA A 135 -12.50 -25.35 -39.12
C ALA A 135 -11.02 -25.20 -38.68
N GLY A 136 -10.30 -26.34 -38.72
CA GLY A 136 -8.87 -26.36 -38.35
C GLY A 136 -8.58 -26.82 -36.94
N ALA A 137 -9.58 -27.05 -36.09
CA ALA A 137 -9.36 -27.61 -34.76
C ALA A 137 -9.10 -29.12 -34.84
N ASP A 138 -7.90 -29.56 -34.53
CA ASP A 138 -7.49 -30.97 -34.46
C ASP A 138 -7.20 -31.35 -33.01
N ARG A 139 -8.02 -32.26 -32.45
CA ARG A 139 -7.96 -32.69 -31.07
C ARG A 139 -6.62 -33.31 -30.70
N ALA A 140 -6.06 -34.17 -31.52
CA ALA A 140 -4.81 -34.86 -31.26
C ALA A 140 -3.61 -33.90 -31.32
N ALA A 141 -3.59 -33.02 -32.33
CA ALA A 141 -2.55 -31.99 -32.47
C ALA A 141 -2.60 -31.00 -31.31
N LEU A 142 -3.81 -30.59 -30.85
CA LEU A 142 -3.99 -29.69 -29.70
C LEU A 142 -3.53 -30.35 -28.41
N LEU A 143 -3.88 -31.62 -28.17
CA LEU A 143 -3.41 -32.33 -26.97
C LEU A 143 -1.87 -32.41 -26.92
N ALA A 144 -1.24 -32.74 -28.04
CA ALA A 144 0.21 -32.75 -28.13
C ALA A 144 0.83 -31.36 -27.88
N HIS A 145 0.18 -30.30 -28.38
CA HIS A 145 0.60 -28.93 -28.13
C HIS A 145 0.47 -28.56 -26.64
N LEU A 146 -0.63 -28.93 -25.97
CA LEU A 146 -0.81 -28.71 -24.54
C LEU A 146 0.24 -29.44 -23.70
N LYS A 147 0.53 -30.71 -24.02
CA LYS A 147 1.56 -31.52 -23.38
C LYS A 147 2.93 -30.85 -23.48
N ASN A 148 3.27 -30.28 -24.62
CA ASN A 148 4.55 -29.59 -24.85
C ASN A 148 4.65 -28.22 -24.21
N LYS A 149 3.58 -27.42 -24.25
CA LYS A 149 3.62 -26.01 -23.83
C LYS A 149 3.25 -25.80 -22.36
N LEU A 150 2.42 -26.65 -21.77
CA LEU A 150 1.94 -26.54 -20.39
C LEU A 150 2.53 -27.63 -19.50
N SER A 151 2.07 -28.88 -19.65
CA SER A 151 2.53 -30.02 -18.85
C SER A 151 2.29 -31.35 -19.56
N GLY A 152 3.23 -32.30 -19.44
CA GLY A 152 3.07 -33.70 -19.87
C GLY A 152 1.88 -34.39 -19.22
N GLY A 153 1.38 -33.91 -18.06
CA GLY A 153 0.20 -34.44 -17.37
C GLY A 153 -1.15 -33.97 -17.93
N CYS A 154 -1.19 -33.27 -19.08
CA CYS A 154 -2.45 -32.99 -19.78
C CYS A 154 -3.00 -34.26 -20.42
N VAL A 155 -4.16 -34.73 -20.00
CA VAL A 155 -4.78 -35.98 -20.42
C VAL A 155 -6.20 -35.71 -20.90
N ASP A 156 -6.59 -36.35 -22.01
CA ASP A 156 -7.92 -36.24 -22.58
C ASP A 156 -8.93 -37.12 -21.84
N PHE A 157 -9.82 -36.48 -21.08
CA PHE A 157 -10.87 -37.15 -20.29
C PHE A 157 -12.12 -37.50 -21.08
N GLY A 158 -12.19 -37.11 -22.34
CA GLY A 158 -13.24 -37.53 -23.25
C GLY A 158 -12.88 -38.76 -24.11
N ASP A 159 -11.68 -39.34 -23.95
CA ASP A 159 -11.23 -40.56 -24.60
C ASP A 159 -11.07 -41.72 -23.57
N PRO A 160 -12.07 -42.56 -23.40
CA PRO A 160 -12.02 -43.61 -22.36
C PRO A 160 -10.99 -44.71 -22.65
N ASP A 161 -10.52 -44.86 -23.92
CA ASP A 161 -9.61 -45.91 -24.29
C ASP A 161 -8.18 -45.66 -23.83
N THR A 162 -7.76 -44.39 -23.78
CA THR A 162 -6.39 -44.00 -23.40
C THR A 162 -6.30 -43.34 -22.01
N LEU A 163 -7.44 -42.94 -21.43
CA LEU A 163 -7.51 -42.17 -20.19
C LEU A 163 -6.70 -42.76 -19.05
N TRP A 164 -6.92 -44.06 -18.74
CA TRP A 164 -6.30 -44.65 -17.55
C TRP A 164 -4.81 -44.89 -17.71
N GLU A 165 -4.37 -45.27 -18.90
CA GLU A 165 -2.94 -45.44 -19.22
C GLU A 165 -2.20 -44.10 -19.14
N GLU A 166 -2.73 -43.05 -19.77
CA GLU A 166 -2.10 -41.73 -19.74
C GLU A 166 -2.11 -41.10 -18.35
N ALA A 167 -3.20 -41.26 -17.58
CA ALA A 167 -3.27 -40.75 -16.22
C ALA A 167 -2.31 -41.51 -15.26
N ALA A 168 -2.16 -42.81 -15.44
CA ALA A 168 -1.26 -43.64 -14.63
C ALA A 168 0.22 -43.22 -14.79
N VAL A 169 0.63 -42.82 -15.97
CA VAL A 169 2.02 -42.42 -16.25
C VAL A 169 2.40 -41.13 -15.51
N CYS A 170 1.43 -40.36 -15.00
CA CYS A 170 1.71 -39.10 -14.29
C CYS A 170 2.31 -39.28 -12.88
N ASP A 171 2.22 -40.49 -12.29
CA ASP A 171 2.71 -40.78 -10.94
C ASP A 171 3.07 -42.27 -10.78
N GLU A 172 4.19 -42.56 -10.08
CA GLU A 172 4.67 -43.94 -9.90
C GLU A 172 3.67 -44.84 -9.17
N THR A 173 3.01 -44.31 -8.12
CA THR A 173 2.02 -45.09 -7.35
C THR A 173 0.73 -45.32 -8.15
N ALA A 174 0.35 -44.37 -9.00
CA ALA A 174 -0.78 -44.54 -9.91
C ALA A 174 -0.48 -45.57 -11.00
N LEU A 175 0.76 -45.60 -11.51
CA LEU A 175 1.18 -46.60 -12.49
C LEU A 175 1.17 -48.02 -11.91
N GLU A 176 1.70 -48.20 -10.68
CA GLU A 176 1.64 -49.48 -9.99
C GLU A 176 0.19 -49.99 -9.81
N GLN A 177 -0.69 -49.09 -9.36
CA GLN A 177 -2.09 -49.42 -9.15
C GLN A 177 -2.85 -49.73 -10.46
N TYR A 178 -2.55 -49.00 -11.53
CA TYR A 178 -3.12 -49.28 -12.85
C TYR A 178 -2.66 -50.66 -13.40
N LEU A 179 -1.39 -51.02 -13.22
CA LEU A 179 -0.86 -52.30 -13.62
C LEU A 179 -1.50 -53.49 -12.86
N GLU A 180 -1.94 -53.27 -11.62
CA GLU A 180 -2.63 -54.26 -10.82
C GLU A 180 -4.12 -54.38 -11.12
N MET A 181 -4.82 -53.24 -11.32
CA MET A 181 -6.29 -53.19 -11.37
C MET A 181 -6.85 -52.90 -12.77
N GLY A 182 -6.06 -52.36 -13.70
CA GLY A 182 -6.45 -51.95 -15.03
C GLY A 182 -7.25 -50.65 -15.10
N GLU A 183 -7.50 -50.00 -13.95
CA GLU A 183 -8.19 -48.72 -13.82
C GLU A 183 -7.66 -47.97 -12.59
N LEU A 184 -7.89 -46.64 -12.55
CA LEU A 184 -7.54 -45.84 -11.40
C LEU A 184 -8.79 -45.46 -10.59
N PRO A 185 -8.75 -45.55 -9.24
CA PRO A 185 -9.84 -45.09 -8.39
C PRO A 185 -10.01 -43.55 -8.46
N GLU A 186 -11.25 -43.09 -8.24
CA GLU A 186 -11.58 -41.64 -8.29
C GLU A 186 -10.80 -40.80 -7.32
N ASP A 187 -10.55 -41.29 -6.10
CA ASP A 187 -9.75 -40.62 -5.08
C ASP A 187 -8.30 -40.45 -5.51
N MET A 188 -7.72 -41.40 -6.24
CA MET A 188 -6.40 -41.31 -6.82
C MET A 188 -6.35 -40.21 -7.88
N ILE A 189 -7.31 -40.13 -8.78
CA ILE A 189 -7.39 -39.12 -9.82
C ILE A 189 -7.55 -37.73 -9.17
N SER A 190 -8.48 -37.61 -8.20
CA SER A 190 -8.68 -36.38 -7.47
C SER A 190 -7.40 -35.91 -6.75
N ARG A 191 -6.64 -36.86 -6.15
CA ARG A 191 -5.32 -36.54 -5.55
C ARG A 191 -4.33 -36.05 -6.59
N LEU A 192 -4.18 -36.69 -7.73
CA LEU A 192 -3.25 -36.30 -8.80
C LEU A 192 -3.59 -34.91 -9.37
N ILE A 193 -4.88 -34.59 -9.49
CA ILE A 193 -5.34 -33.25 -9.88
C ILE A 193 -5.00 -32.23 -8.78
N GLY A 194 -5.23 -32.59 -7.51
CA GLY A 194 -4.90 -31.75 -6.36
C GLY A 194 -3.41 -31.44 -6.26
N GLU A 195 -2.55 -32.44 -6.52
CA GLU A 195 -1.09 -32.31 -6.55
C GLU A 195 -0.56 -31.66 -7.84
N ARG A 196 -1.43 -31.26 -8.75
CA ARG A 196 -1.09 -30.68 -10.06
C ARG A 196 -0.17 -31.57 -10.91
N LYS A 197 -0.33 -32.87 -10.82
CA LYS A 197 0.36 -33.87 -11.66
C LYS A 197 -0.49 -34.27 -12.88
N LEU A 198 -1.80 -34.22 -12.73
CA LEU A 198 -2.77 -34.57 -13.75
C LEU A 198 -3.69 -33.39 -14.07
N PHE A 199 -3.88 -33.08 -15.34
CA PHE A 199 -4.70 -31.97 -15.83
C PHE A 199 -5.74 -32.47 -16.80
N PRO A 200 -7.01 -32.67 -16.36
CA PRO A 200 -8.09 -33.15 -17.22
C PRO A 200 -8.39 -32.18 -18.36
N CYS A 201 -8.33 -32.66 -19.59
CA CYS A 201 -8.64 -31.89 -20.79
C CYS A 201 -10.01 -32.33 -21.35
N TYR A 202 -10.88 -31.34 -21.57
CA TYR A 202 -12.18 -31.55 -22.20
C TYR A 202 -12.26 -30.74 -23.49
N PHE A 203 -12.80 -31.32 -24.56
CA PHE A 203 -12.88 -30.66 -25.86
C PHE A 203 -14.34 -30.41 -26.22
N GLY A 204 -14.66 -29.19 -26.67
CA GLY A 204 -16.04 -28.90 -27.00
C GLY A 204 -16.27 -27.53 -27.67
N SER A 205 -17.53 -27.13 -27.72
CA SER A 205 -17.98 -25.82 -28.13
C SER A 205 -18.95 -25.24 -27.09
N ALA A 206 -18.51 -24.27 -26.31
CA ALA A 206 -19.36 -23.61 -25.34
C ALA A 206 -20.59 -22.95 -25.98
N LEU A 207 -20.45 -22.42 -27.19
CA LEU A 207 -21.54 -21.80 -27.95
C LEU A 207 -22.64 -22.82 -28.36
N LYS A 208 -22.24 -24.03 -28.68
CA LYS A 208 -23.17 -25.14 -29.05
C LYS A 208 -23.51 -26.02 -27.85
N VAL A 209 -22.93 -25.75 -26.69
CA VAL A 209 -23.09 -26.52 -25.44
C VAL A 209 -22.57 -27.96 -25.60
N GLU A 210 -21.59 -28.18 -26.47
CA GLU A 210 -20.94 -29.49 -26.70
C GLU A 210 -19.72 -29.64 -25.76
N GLY A 211 -19.53 -30.79 -25.10
CA GLY A 211 -18.44 -31.06 -24.17
C GLY A 211 -18.63 -30.44 -22.79
N VAL A 212 -19.70 -29.65 -22.56
CA VAL A 212 -20.00 -28.95 -21.33
C VAL A 212 -20.49 -29.91 -20.24
N ASP A 213 -21.31 -30.91 -20.61
CA ASP A 213 -21.81 -31.90 -19.67
C ASP A 213 -20.68 -32.81 -19.15
N GLU A 214 -19.74 -33.16 -20.02
CA GLU A 214 -18.55 -33.95 -19.69
C GLU A 214 -17.65 -33.21 -18.73
N LEU A 215 -17.45 -31.89 -18.95
CA LEU A 215 -16.71 -31.04 -18.02
C LEU A 215 -17.41 -30.96 -16.66
N LEU A 216 -18.74 -30.74 -16.62
CA LEU A 216 -19.50 -30.67 -15.37
C LEU A 216 -19.43 -32.00 -14.61
N ALA A 217 -19.61 -33.13 -15.27
CA ALA A 217 -19.49 -34.44 -14.65
C ALA A 217 -18.06 -34.72 -14.15
N GLY A 218 -17.04 -34.27 -14.90
CA GLY A 218 -15.66 -34.41 -14.51
C GLY A 218 -15.30 -33.54 -13.28
N VAL A 219 -15.81 -32.32 -13.22
CA VAL A 219 -15.63 -31.44 -12.06
C VAL A 219 -16.36 -32.01 -10.83
N GLU A 220 -17.61 -32.45 -10.96
CA GLU A 220 -18.38 -33.09 -9.87
C GLU A 220 -17.65 -34.30 -9.29
N ARG A 221 -17.08 -35.13 -10.15
CA ARG A 221 -16.47 -36.40 -9.80
C ARG A 221 -15.05 -36.30 -9.29
N TYR A 222 -14.22 -35.45 -9.91
CA TYR A 222 -12.77 -35.47 -9.73
C TYR A 222 -12.20 -34.17 -9.09
N ALA A 223 -13.01 -33.11 -8.93
CA ALA A 223 -12.49 -31.92 -8.29
C ALA A 223 -12.06 -32.21 -6.82
N PRO A 224 -10.84 -31.90 -6.44
CA PRO A 224 -10.36 -32.10 -5.09
C PRO A 224 -11.27 -31.42 -4.08
N GLN A 225 -11.61 -32.14 -3.01
CA GLN A 225 -12.42 -31.57 -1.93
C GLN A 225 -11.49 -30.95 -0.91
N PRO A 226 -11.61 -29.64 -0.62
CA PRO A 226 -10.81 -29.01 0.42
C PRO A 226 -11.24 -29.52 1.80
N ASP A 227 -10.27 -29.77 2.66
CA ASP A 227 -10.50 -30.07 4.08
C ASP A 227 -10.46 -28.77 4.89
N TYR A 228 -11.60 -28.36 5.41
CA TYR A 228 -11.73 -27.10 6.14
C TYR A 228 -11.61 -27.33 7.66
N PRO A 229 -10.72 -26.61 8.36
CA PRO A 229 -10.61 -26.70 9.81
C PRO A 229 -11.88 -26.20 10.51
N ALA A 230 -12.07 -26.65 11.76
CA ALA A 230 -13.20 -26.23 12.57
C ALA A 230 -13.07 -24.77 13.10
N GLU A 231 -11.86 -24.27 13.19
CA GLU A 231 -11.62 -22.88 13.60
C GLU A 231 -11.97 -21.92 12.48
N PHE A 232 -12.47 -20.72 12.87
CA PHE A 232 -12.84 -19.69 11.89
C PHE A 232 -11.62 -19.21 11.09
N GLY A 233 -11.78 -19.22 9.79
CA GLY A 233 -10.84 -18.64 8.83
C GLY A 233 -11.59 -18.03 7.66
N ALA A 234 -11.11 -16.91 7.14
CA ALA A 234 -11.64 -16.31 5.92
C ALA A 234 -10.56 -15.55 5.15
N LYS A 235 -10.66 -15.55 3.81
CA LYS A 235 -9.80 -14.77 2.92
C LYS A 235 -10.61 -13.70 2.19
N VAL A 236 -10.25 -12.44 2.42
CA VAL A 236 -10.85 -11.29 1.72
C VAL A 236 -10.15 -11.13 0.37
N PHE A 237 -10.89 -11.21 -0.72
CA PHE A 237 -10.29 -11.10 -2.06
C PHE A 237 -10.75 -9.88 -2.85
N LYS A 238 -11.88 -9.25 -2.43
CA LYS A 238 -12.45 -8.14 -3.18
C LYS A 238 -13.27 -7.21 -2.27
N ILE A 239 -13.18 -5.92 -2.54
CA ILE A 239 -14.04 -4.88 -1.96
C ILE A 239 -14.87 -4.29 -3.10
N THR A 240 -16.16 -4.07 -2.86
CA THR A 240 -17.04 -3.36 -3.80
C THR A 240 -18.01 -2.45 -3.05
N ARG A 241 -18.79 -1.67 -3.77
CA ARG A 241 -19.89 -0.87 -3.21
C ARG A 241 -21.19 -1.22 -3.92
N ASP A 242 -22.27 -1.34 -3.15
CA ASP A 242 -23.59 -1.57 -3.75
C ASP A 242 -24.18 -0.29 -4.35
N ALA A 243 -25.37 -0.40 -4.97
CA ALA A 243 -26.05 0.73 -5.62
C ALA A 243 -26.39 1.90 -4.67
N GLN A 244 -26.41 1.66 -3.36
CA GLN A 244 -26.60 2.66 -2.33
C GLN A 244 -25.27 3.22 -1.76
N GLY A 245 -24.11 2.75 -2.29
CA GLY A 245 -22.78 3.15 -1.85
C GLY A 245 -22.29 2.39 -0.61
N ALA A 246 -23.04 1.42 -0.09
CA ALA A 246 -22.60 0.62 1.05
C ALA A 246 -21.43 -0.29 0.66
N ARG A 247 -20.40 -0.30 1.51
CA ARG A 247 -19.20 -1.11 1.32
C ARG A 247 -19.50 -2.59 1.53
N LEU A 248 -19.01 -3.42 0.62
CA LEU A 248 -19.14 -4.87 0.60
C LEU A 248 -17.76 -5.51 0.63
N THR A 249 -17.50 -6.31 1.64
CA THR A 249 -16.29 -7.13 1.75
C THR A 249 -16.59 -8.54 1.24
N HIS A 250 -16.02 -8.92 0.10
CA HIS A 250 -16.17 -10.27 -0.45
C HIS A 250 -15.07 -11.16 0.12
N MET A 251 -15.48 -12.25 0.74
CA MET A 251 -14.56 -13.21 1.33
C MET A 251 -15.01 -14.63 1.12
N LYS A 252 -14.06 -15.58 1.12
CA LYS A 252 -14.33 -17.01 1.21
C LYS A 252 -14.07 -17.45 2.64
N ILE A 253 -15.01 -18.18 3.21
CA ILE A 253 -14.85 -18.82 4.50
C ILE A 253 -14.00 -20.08 4.31
N THR A 254 -12.84 -20.13 4.96
CA THR A 254 -11.85 -21.22 4.81
C THR A 254 -11.78 -22.12 6.04
N GLY A 255 -12.55 -21.81 7.08
CA GLY A 255 -12.68 -22.64 8.29
C GLY A 255 -13.87 -22.22 9.12
N GLY A 256 -14.45 -23.15 9.88
CA GLY A 256 -15.60 -22.89 10.73
C GLY A 256 -16.82 -22.34 10.00
N ALA A 257 -17.46 -21.34 10.59
CA ALA A 257 -18.60 -20.65 10.01
C ALA A 257 -18.64 -19.19 10.47
N LEU A 258 -19.23 -18.31 9.68
CA LEU A 258 -19.49 -16.90 10.03
C LEU A 258 -20.98 -16.69 10.21
N HIS A 259 -21.36 -16.03 11.30
CA HIS A 259 -22.74 -15.70 11.60
C HIS A 259 -23.05 -14.22 11.44
N THR A 260 -24.29 -13.89 11.08
CA THR A 260 -24.77 -12.50 11.06
C THR A 260 -24.63 -11.87 12.44
N LYS A 261 -24.14 -10.63 12.50
CA LYS A 261 -23.84 -9.86 13.73
C LYS A 261 -22.68 -10.40 14.57
N GLU A 262 -21.93 -11.35 14.07
CA GLU A 262 -20.70 -11.82 14.70
C GLU A 262 -19.62 -10.73 14.66
N LEU A 263 -18.83 -10.67 15.77
CA LEU A 263 -17.73 -9.74 15.91
C LEU A 263 -16.47 -10.34 15.27
N LEU A 264 -16.01 -9.74 14.20
CA LEU A 264 -14.75 -10.08 13.56
C LEU A 264 -13.63 -9.22 14.11
N THR A 265 -12.46 -9.84 14.26
CA THR A 265 -11.23 -9.16 14.65
C THR A 265 -10.23 -9.30 13.50
N GLY A 266 -9.63 -8.21 13.11
CA GLY A 266 -8.57 -8.18 12.10
C GLY A 266 -7.48 -7.21 12.49
N ARG A 267 -6.47 -7.13 11.65
CA ARG A 267 -5.34 -6.21 11.83
C ARG A 267 -5.13 -5.41 10.55
N GLU A 268 -4.86 -4.12 10.70
CA GLU A 268 -4.44 -3.24 9.61
C GLU A 268 -3.14 -2.55 10.06
N GLY A 269 -1.99 -2.99 9.55
CA GLY A 269 -0.69 -2.60 10.07
C GLY A 269 -0.57 -2.94 11.56
N ASP A 270 -0.27 -1.96 12.41
CA ASP A 270 -0.18 -2.13 13.87
C ASP A 270 -1.53 -2.03 14.58
N THR A 271 -2.61 -1.65 13.88
CA THR A 271 -3.93 -1.43 14.48
C THR A 271 -4.76 -2.70 14.44
N VAL A 272 -5.21 -3.15 15.62
CA VAL A 272 -6.19 -4.24 15.75
C VAL A 272 -7.58 -3.63 15.76
N TRP A 273 -8.44 -4.06 14.85
CA TRP A 273 -9.82 -3.61 14.77
C TRP A 273 -10.80 -4.72 15.12
N GLN A 274 -12.00 -4.33 15.57
CA GLN A 274 -13.12 -5.22 15.85
C GLN A 274 -14.39 -4.61 15.28
N GLU A 275 -15.01 -5.31 14.33
CA GLU A 275 -16.22 -4.86 13.65
C GLU A 275 -17.24 -5.99 13.54
N LYS A 276 -18.51 -5.63 13.40
CA LYS A 276 -19.59 -6.60 13.27
C LYS A 276 -19.91 -6.90 11.81
N ALA A 277 -20.01 -8.18 11.49
CA ALA A 277 -20.55 -8.65 10.21
C ALA A 277 -22.07 -8.39 10.18
N ASP A 278 -22.50 -7.23 9.68
CA ASP A 278 -23.91 -6.80 9.79
C ASP A 278 -24.87 -7.67 9.01
N GLN A 279 -24.56 -7.95 7.74
CA GLN A 279 -25.36 -8.80 6.87
C GLN A 279 -24.45 -9.64 5.99
N LEU A 280 -24.79 -10.90 5.81
CA LEU A 280 -24.14 -11.84 4.90
C LEU A 280 -24.99 -11.99 3.63
N ARG A 281 -24.39 -11.76 2.46
CA ARG A 281 -25.07 -11.78 1.16
C ARG A 281 -24.41 -12.81 0.23
N LEU A 282 -25.18 -13.79 -0.21
CA LEU A 282 -24.78 -14.73 -1.26
C LEU A 282 -25.23 -14.18 -2.62
N TYR A 283 -24.25 -13.81 -3.44
CA TYR A 283 -24.52 -13.29 -4.78
C TYR A 283 -24.64 -14.39 -5.83
N SER A 284 -25.52 -14.17 -6.82
CA SER A 284 -25.56 -14.92 -8.06
C SER A 284 -25.96 -13.94 -9.20
N GLY A 285 -24.98 -13.52 -9.99
CA GLY A 285 -25.11 -12.39 -10.89
C GLY A 285 -25.37 -11.08 -10.15
N THR A 286 -26.40 -10.33 -10.55
CA THR A 286 -26.79 -9.05 -9.87
C THR A 286 -27.64 -9.27 -8.61
N LYS A 287 -28.16 -10.46 -8.41
CA LYS A 287 -29.07 -10.75 -7.31
C LYS A 287 -28.29 -11.35 -6.13
N PHE A 288 -28.75 -11.04 -4.93
CA PHE A 288 -28.26 -11.69 -3.74
C PHE A 288 -29.40 -12.20 -2.85
N ARG A 289 -29.08 -13.18 -2.04
CA ARG A 289 -29.95 -13.61 -0.93
C ARG A 289 -29.20 -13.35 0.39
N PRO A 290 -29.85 -12.77 1.40
CA PRO A 290 -29.28 -12.73 2.73
C PRO A 290 -29.26 -14.13 3.33
N VAL A 291 -28.23 -14.43 4.11
CA VAL A 291 -28.08 -15.67 4.86
C VAL A 291 -27.67 -15.34 6.29
N ASP A 292 -28.08 -16.17 7.25
CA ASP A 292 -27.74 -15.99 8.66
C ASP A 292 -26.38 -16.59 9.00
N THR A 293 -25.97 -17.62 8.23
CA THR A 293 -24.70 -18.33 8.44
C THR A 293 -24.06 -18.64 7.09
N ALA A 294 -22.75 -18.43 7.01
CA ALA A 294 -21.89 -18.84 5.92
C ALA A 294 -20.89 -19.89 6.43
N GLU A 295 -21.03 -21.12 5.96
CA GLU A 295 -20.16 -22.25 6.31
C GLU A 295 -18.87 -22.22 5.47
N ALA A 296 -17.84 -22.94 5.94
CA ALA A 296 -16.58 -23.11 5.21
C ALA A 296 -16.82 -23.56 3.75
N GLY A 297 -16.04 -23.03 2.83
CA GLY A 297 -16.21 -23.19 1.38
C GLY A 297 -17.15 -22.16 0.73
N THR A 298 -17.92 -21.40 1.50
CA THR A 298 -18.84 -20.38 0.98
C THR A 298 -18.10 -19.09 0.64
N VAL A 299 -18.40 -18.52 -0.53
CA VAL A 299 -18.01 -17.16 -0.89
C VAL A 299 -19.18 -16.22 -0.59
N VAL A 300 -18.94 -15.23 0.28
CA VAL A 300 -19.98 -14.33 0.81
C VAL A 300 -19.52 -12.88 0.76
N ALA A 301 -20.45 -11.95 0.53
CA ALA A 301 -20.22 -10.53 0.70
C ALA A 301 -20.79 -10.06 2.04
N VAL A 302 -19.98 -9.37 2.81
CA VAL A 302 -20.29 -8.92 4.19
C VAL A 302 -20.39 -7.41 4.21
N THR A 303 -21.45 -6.89 4.87
CA THR A 303 -21.59 -5.46 5.17
C THR A 303 -21.19 -5.17 6.62
N GLY A 304 -20.84 -3.92 6.91
CA GLY A 304 -20.49 -3.48 8.29
C GLY A 304 -19.00 -3.52 8.60
N LEU A 305 -18.16 -3.92 7.62
CA LEU A 305 -16.71 -3.95 7.77
C LEU A 305 -16.09 -2.78 7.02
N SER A 306 -15.32 -1.92 7.73
CA SER A 306 -14.67 -0.74 7.15
C SER A 306 -13.16 -0.87 7.01
N HIS A 307 -12.52 -1.69 7.85
CA HIS A 307 -11.06 -1.84 7.91
C HIS A 307 -10.50 -3.03 7.12
N THR A 308 -11.36 -3.82 6.47
CA THR A 308 -10.91 -4.93 5.64
C THR A 308 -10.28 -4.45 4.33
N PHE A 309 -9.34 -5.20 3.79
CA PHE A 309 -8.72 -4.90 2.49
C PHE A 309 -8.56 -6.17 1.64
N PRO A 310 -8.48 -6.05 0.31
CA PRO A 310 -8.25 -7.20 -0.57
C PRO A 310 -6.91 -7.86 -0.27
N GLY A 311 -6.93 -9.18 -0.01
CA GLY A 311 -5.75 -9.95 0.40
C GLY A 311 -5.62 -10.16 1.90
N GLN A 312 -6.52 -9.59 2.71
CA GLN A 312 -6.50 -9.80 4.15
C GLN A 312 -6.95 -11.19 4.55
N GLY A 313 -6.22 -11.82 5.46
CA GLY A 313 -6.62 -13.02 6.16
C GLY A 313 -7.32 -12.69 7.48
N LEU A 314 -8.38 -13.43 7.80
CA LEU A 314 -9.11 -13.31 9.06
C LEU A 314 -9.11 -14.65 9.80
N GLY A 315 -9.11 -14.59 11.14
CA GLY A 315 -9.04 -15.78 11.97
C GLY A 315 -7.70 -16.50 11.84
N ILE A 316 -7.71 -17.76 11.38
CA ILE A 316 -6.49 -18.57 11.19
C ILE A 316 -5.73 -18.27 9.90
N GLU A 317 -6.32 -17.51 8.97
CA GLU A 317 -5.68 -17.21 7.69
C GLU A 317 -4.65 -16.10 7.82
N PRO A 318 -3.46 -16.25 7.21
CA PRO A 318 -2.49 -15.18 7.09
C PRO A 318 -2.90 -14.21 5.98
N ASP A 319 -2.39 -12.97 6.08
CA ASP A 319 -2.51 -12.01 4.99
C ASP A 319 -1.75 -12.49 3.73
N TRP A 320 -2.26 -12.12 2.59
CA TRP A 320 -1.63 -12.43 1.32
C TRP A 320 -0.33 -11.64 1.11
N SER A 321 0.69 -12.29 0.57
CA SER A 321 2.00 -11.67 0.33
C SER A 321 2.04 -10.63 -0.79
N GLY A 322 0.90 -10.37 -1.44
CA GLY A 322 0.76 -9.39 -2.51
C GLY A 322 0.79 -9.99 -3.92
N ALA A 323 0.36 -9.18 -4.89
CA ALA A 323 0.26 -9.57 -6.28
C ALA A 323 1.64 -9.67 -6.96
N VAL A 324 1.78 -10.67 -7.84
CA VAL A 324 2.95 -10.83 -8.73
C VAL A 324 2.83 -9.87 -9.91
N LEU A 325 1.61 -9.78 -10.46
CA LEU A 325 1.33 -8.88 -11.56
C LEU A 325 1.08 -7.48 -11.00
N GLN A 326 2.04 -6.57 -11.24
CA GLN A 326 1.96 -5.19 -10.77
C GLN A 326 1.96 -4.23 -11.95
N PRO A 327 1.28 -3.07 -11.82
CA PRO A 327 1.37 -2.01 -12.80
C PRO A 327 2.81 -1.54 -12.98
N VAL A 328 3.19 -1.28 -14.21
CA VAL A 328 4.54 -0.85 -14.59
C VAL A 328 4.59 0.59 -15.11
N LEU A 329 3.43 1.23 -15.24
CA LEU A 329 3.28 2.60 -15.68
C LEU A 329 2.54 3.44 -14.64
N THR A 330 3.04 4.65 -14.39
CA THR A 330 2.41 5.65 -13.54
C THR A 330 1.91 6.80 -14.40
N TYR A 331 0.66 7.20 -14.21
CA TYR A 331 0.03 8.26 -14.96
C TYR A 331 -0.35 9.42 -14.03
N ARG A 332 -0.13 10.65 -14.49
CA ARG A 332 -0.65 11.84 -13.83
C ARG A 332 -2.15 11.95 -14.10
N VAL A 333 -2.93 12.14 -13.04
CA VAL A 333 -4.37 12.38 -13.12
C VAL A 333 -4.60 13.89 -13.25
N GLU A 334 -5.15 14.32 -14.38
CA GLU A 334 -5.45 15.72 -14.69
C GLU A 334 -6.94 15.98 -14.47
N LEU A 335 -7.26 16.91 -13.59
CA LEU A 335 -8.64 17.32 -13.28
C LEU A 335 -9.09 18.35 -14.30
N THR A 336 -10.03 17.98 -15.16
CA THR A 336 -10.47 18.83 -16.28
C THR A 336 -11.70 19.66 -15.96
N ASP A 337 -12.40 19.35 -14.87
CA ASP A 337 -13.65 19.99 -14.45
C ASP A 337 -13.47 21.07 -13.36
N GLY A 338 -12.22 21.35 -12.97
CA GLY A 338 -11.92 22.31 -11.91
C GLY A 338 -12.20 21.81 -10.49
N THR A 339 -12.39 20.50 -10.31
CA THR A 339 -12.53 19.89 -8.99
C THR A 339 -11.27 20.17 -8.15
N ASP A 340 -11.46 20.51 -6.87
CA ASP A 340 -10.33 20.69 -5.94
C ASP A 340 -9.52 19.41 -5.81
N PRO A 341 -8.17 19.46 -5.99
CA PRO A 341 -7.31 18.28 -5.97
C PRO A 341 -7.37 17.45 -4.68
N HIS A 342 -7.55 18.08 -3.52
CA HIS A 342 -7.66 17.34 -2.25
C HIS A 342 -8.99 16.57 -2.17
N THR A 343 -10.06 17.17 -2.64
CA THR A 343 -11.37 16.51 -2.75
C THR A 343 -11.31 15.36 -3.75
N ALA A 344 -10.64 15.55 -4.88
CA ALA A 344 -10.42 14.51 -5.87
C ALA A 344 -9.62 13.34 -5.30
N LEU A 345 -8.52 13.63 -4.58
CA LEU A 345 -7.69 12.61 -3.93
C LEU A 345 -8.49 11.75 -2.96
N GLN A 346 -9.31 12.37 -2.10
CA GLN A 346 -10.15 11.62 -1.15
C GLN A 346 -11.15 10.69 -1.86
N LYS A 347 -11.76 11.17 -2.97
CA LYS A 347 -12.67 10.35 -3.76
C LYS A 347 -11.94 9.22 -4.51
N LEU A 348 -10.78 9.49 -5.07
CA LEU A 348 -9.97 8.49 -5.78
C LEU A 348 -9.46 7.40 -4.84
N ARG A 349 -9.13 7.72 -3.60
CA ARG A 349 -8.76 6.71 -2.58
C ARG A 349 -9.88 5.72 -2.28
N GLN A 350 -11.15 6.07 -2.50
CA GLN A 350 -12.24 5.09 -2.39
C GLN A 350 -12.18 4.02 -3.49
N LEU A 351 -11.65 4.36 -4.67
CA LEU A 351 -11.40 3.38 -5.73
C LEU A 351 -10.15 2.53 -5.43
N GLU A 352 -9.15 3.12 -4.77
CA GLU A 352 -7.98 2.39 -4.30
C GLU A 352 -8.32 1.32 -3.25
N GLU A 353 -9.34 1.54 -2.40
CA GLU A 353 -9.87 0.49 -1.52
C GLU A 353 -10.39 -0.73 -2.30
N GLU A 354 -10.99 -0.51 -3.48
CA GLU A 354 -11.49 -1.58 -4.36
C GLU A 354 -10.35 -2.22 -5.17
N ASP A 355 -9.38 -1.41 -5.62
CA ASP A 355 -8.19 -1.84 -6.36
C ASP A 355 -6.90 -1.22 -5.80
N PRO A 356 -6.27 -1.87 -4.82
CA PRO A 356 -5.05 -1.35 -4.17
C PRO A 356 -3.88 -1.14 -5.12
N GLN A 357 -3.87 -1.77 -6.30
CA GLN A 357 -2.79 -1.60 -7.27
C GLN A 357 -2.82 -0.27 -8.02
N LEU A 358 -3.88 0.51 -7.88
CA LEU A 358 -3.93 1.88 -8.41
C LEU A 358 -2.88 2.79 -7.78
N HIS A 359 -2.37 2.47 -6.59
CA HIS A 359 -1.33 3.23 -5.89
C HIS A 359 -1.46 4.74 -6.09
N ILE A 360 -2.56 5.31 -5.56
CA ILE A 360 -2.87 6.71 -5.74
C ILE A 360 -2.03 7.56 -4.81
N VAL A 361 -1.08 8.27 -5.38
CA VAL A 361 -0.09 9.07 -4.65
C VAL A 361 -0.26 10.56 -4.95
N TRP A 362 -0.17 11.36 -3.89
CA TRP A 362 -0.03 12.81 -3.99
C TRP A 362 1.45 13.18 -4.00
N ASN A 363 1.92 13.76 -5.09
CA ASN A 363 3.31 14.18 -5.22
C ASN A 363 3.39 15.57 -5.85
N ASN A 364 4.10 16.50 -5.22
CA ASN A 364 4.35 17.87 -5.70
C ASN A 364 3.10 18.63 -6.18
N GLY A 365 1.95 18.41 -5.55
CA GLY A 365 0.71 19.08 -5.94
C GLY A 365 -0.09 18.36 -7.03
N GLU A 366 0.36 17.19 -7.49
CA GLU A 366 -0.25 16.37 -8.54
C GLU A 366 -0.70 15.01 -7.99
N ILE A 367 -1.77 14.47 -8.57
CA ILE A 367 -2.23 13.12 -8.27
C ILE A 367 -1.66 12.17 -9.32
N HIS A 368 -1.08 11.07 -8.87
CA HIS A 368 -0.55 10.01 -9.72
C HIS A 368 -1.26 8.69 -9.41
N ALA A 369 -1.54 7.89 -10.44
CA ALA A 369 -2.12 6.56 -10.33
C ALA A 369 -1.33 5.56 -11.18
N GLN A 370 -1.19 4.33 -10.70
CA GLN A 370 -0.55 3.25 -11.44
C GLN A 370 -1.60 2.44 -12.19
N LEU A 371 -1.35 2.11 -13.46
CA LEU A 371 -2.26 1.38 -14.32
C LEU A 371 -1.51 0.30 -15.10
N MET A 372 -2.21 -0.81 -15.37
CA MET A 372 -1.69 -1.93 -16.15
C MET A 372 -1.67 -1.64 -17.66
N GLY A 373 -2.65 -0.86 -18.17
CA GLY A 373 -2.75 -0.60 -19.59
C GLY A 373 -3.83 0.42 -19.97
N GLU A 374 -3.97 0.64 -21.28
CA GLU A 374 -4.88 1.66 -21.85
C GLU A 374 -6.37 1.34 -21.60
N VAL A 375 -6.76 0.07 -21.64
CA VAL A 375 -8.16 -0.33 -21.42
C VAL A 375 -8.56 -0.07 -19.97
N GLN A 376 -7.67 -0.34 -19.01
CA GLN A 376 -7.91 -0.01 -17.61
C GLN A 376 -8.06 1.51 -17.42
N MET A 377 -7.25 2.31 -18.12
CA MET A 377 -7.31 3.77 -18.09
C MET A 377 -8.69 4.30 -18.52
N GLU A 378 -9.21 3.82 -19.64
CA GLU A 378 -10.53 4.24 -20.15
C GLU A 378 -11.66 3.79 -19.21
N VAL A 379 -11.56 2.58 -18.67
CA VAL A 379 -12.53 2.07 -17.68
C VAL A 379 -12.51 2.93 -16.42
N LEU A 380 -11.32 3.26 -15.93
CA LEU A 380 -11.16 4.08 -14.72
C LEU A 380 -11.70 5.51 -14.92
N GLN A 381 -11.45 6.14 -16.08
CA GLN A 381 -12.03 7.44 -16.40
C GLN A 381 -13.56 7.41 -16.35
N ARG A 382 -14.15 6.37 -16.93
CA ARG A 382 -15.61 6.22 -16.95
C ARG A 382 -16.18 5.95 -15.55
N LEU A 383 -15.54 5.10 -14.76
CA LEU A 383 -15.93 4.84 -13.37
C LEU A 383 -15.88 6.11 -12.52
N ILE A 384 -14.85 6.93 -12.68
CA ILE A 384 -14.69 8.19 -11.96
C ILE A 384 -15.82 9.15 -12.36
N ARG A 385 -16.14 9.25 -13.64
CA ARG A 385 -17.26 10.07 -14.12
C ARG A 385 -18.60 9.60 -13.57
N GLU A 386 -18.90 8.30 -13.69
CA GLU A 386 -20.22 7.75 -13.33
C GLU A 386 -20.43 7.67 -11.82
N ARG A 387 -19.40 7.29 -11.04
CA ARG A 387 -19.53 7.08 -9.59
C ARG A 387 -19.17 8.31 -8.75
N LEU A 388 -18.15 9.05 -9.17
CA LEU A 388 -17.60 10.16 -8.38
C LEU A 388 -18.02 11.52 -8.92
N GLY A 389 -18.62 11.58 -10.13
CA GLY A 389 -19.07 12.81 -10.78
C GLY A 389 -17.94 13.77 -11.12
N MET A 390 -16.75 13.26 -11.45
CA MET A 390 -15.57 14.04 -11.81
C MET A 390 -15.15 13.73 -13.24
N GLU A 391 -14.70 14.76 -13.96
CA GLU A 391 -14.06 14.59 -15.28
C GLU A 391 -12.55 14.65 -15.13
N ILE A 392 -11.89 13.59 -15.53
CA ILE A 392 -10.43 13.50 -15.51
C ILE A 392 -9.87 13.13 -16.87
N SER A 393 -8.59 13.47 -17.08
CA SER A 393 -7.75 12.89 -18.13
C SER A 393 -6.46 12.34 -17.52
N PHE A 394 -5.78 11.50 -18.27
CA PHE A 394 -4.47 11.00 -17.87
C PHE A 394 -3.39 11.66 -18.72
N GLY A 395 -2.35 12.17 -18.09
CA GLY A 395 -1.15 12.66 -18.74
C GLY A 395 -0.31 11.54 -19.33
N ALA A 396 0.89 11.88 -19.85
CA ALA A 396 1.83 10.90 -20.34
C ALA A 396 2.25 9.93 -19.21
N GLY A 397 2.26 8.62 -19.51
CA GLY A 397 2.71 7.60 -18.56
C GLY A 397 4.21 7.68 -18.33
N ALA A 398 4.65 7.45 -17.10
CA ALA A 398 6.04 7.28 -16.72
C ALA A 398 6.33 5.82 -16.37
N VAL A 399 7.52 5.33 -16.71
CA VAL A 399 7.94 3.97 -16.37
C VAL A 399 8.20 3.86 -14.88
N CYS A 400 7.70 2.81 -14.24
CA CYS A 400 7.94 2.53 -12.83
C CYS A 400 9.26 1.75 -12.69
N TYR A 401 10.34 2.46 -12.41
CA TYR A 401 11.63 1.85 -12.13
C TYR A 401 11.67 1.22 -10.73
N ARG A 402 12.61 0.32 -10.51
CA ARG A 402 12.97 -0.24 -9.21
C ARG A 402 14.49 -0.23 -9.05
N GLU A 403 14.94 -0.43 -7.82
CA GLU A 403 16.37 -0.52 -7.53
C GLU A 403 16.70 -1.80 -6.77
N THR A 404 17.87 -2.36 -7.02
CA THR A 404 18.44 -3.47 -6.25
C THR A 404 19.93 -3.22 -6.01
N ILE A 405 20.60 -4.16 -5.38
CA ILE A 405 22.05 -4.09 -5.09
C ILE A 405 22.79 -5.26 -5.71
N ALA A 406 24.05 -5.04 -6.07
CA ALA A 406 24.92 -6.07 -6.66
C ALA A 406 25.85 -6.73 -5.64
N ASN A 407 26.08 -6.12 -4.48
CA ASN A 407 26.99 -6.60 -3.45
C ASN A 407 26.35 -6.65 -2.06
N ALA A 408 26.93 -7.45 -1.17
CA ALA A 408 26.49 -7.52 0.22
C ALA A 408 27.10 -6.38 1.04
N VAL A 409 26.28 -5.69 1.83
CA VAL A 409 26.69 -4.57 2.68
C VAL A 409 26.01 -4.62 4.04
N GLU A 410 26.68 -4.06 5.05
CA GLU A 410 26.09 -3.86 6.37
C GLU A 410 25.49 -2.46 6.48
N GLY A 411 24.19 -2.39 6.76
CA GLY A 411 23.50 -1.16 7.09
C GLY A 411 23.39 -0.98 8.60
N ILE A 412 23.83 0.17 9.11
CA ILE A 412 23.81 0.51 10.54
C ILE A 412 22.90 1.70 10.74
N GLY A 413 21.94 1.56 11.65
CA GLY A 413 21.07 2.64 12.04
C GLY A 413 21.08 2.82 13.55
N HIS A 414 21.39 4.02 14.00
CA HIS A 414 21.41 4.41 15.41
C HIS A 414 20.49 5.58 15.66
N PHE A 415 19.68 5.48 16.70
CA PHE A 415 18.76 6.55 17.09
C PHE A 415 18.80 6.71 18.62
N GLU A 416 19.50 7.73 19.07
CA GLU A 416 19.73 8.04 20.49
C GLU A 416 19.56 9.55 20.78
N PRO A 417 18.39 10.16 20.51
CA PRO A 417 18.09 11.45 21.08
C PRO A 417 17.88 11.34 22.60
N LEU A 418 17.79 12.46 23.30
CA LEU A 418 17.68 12.45 24.77
C LEU A 418 16.54 11.53 25.26
N ARG A 419 16.87 10.53 26.09
CA ARG A 419 15.98 9.51 26.64
C ARG A 419 15.40 8.48 25.63
N HIS A 420 15.97 8.36 24.46
CA HIS A 420 15.65 7.33 23.50
C HIS A 420 16.90 6.54 23.14
N TYR A 421 16.76 5.30 22.74
CA TYR A 421 17.89 4.48 22.30
C TYR A 421 17.42 3.30 21.45
N ALA A 422 17.94 3.19 20.25
CA ALA A 422 17.86 1.98 19.44
C ALA A 422 19.05 1.90 18.49
N GLU A 423 19.62 0.72 18.33
CA GLU A 423 20.67 0.45 17.35
C GLU A 423 20.30 -0.84 16.60
N VAL A 424 20.40 -0.82 15.28
CA VAL A 424 20.04 -1.92 14.38
C VAL A 424 21.12 -2.11 13.34
N HIS A 425 21.56 -3.35 13.16
CA HIS A 425 22.52 -3.77 12.15
C HIS A 425 21.86 -4.76 11.20
N LEU A 426 21.79 -4.40 9.94
CA LEU A 426 21.17 -5.19 8.86
C LEU A 426 22.21 -5.57 7.83
N LEU A 427 22.22 -6.83 7.44
CA LEU A 427 22.95 -7.27 6.24
C LEU A 427 21.99 -7.22 5.06
N LEU A 428 22.33 -6.42 4.06
CA LEU A 428 21.63 -6.34 2.79
C LEU A 428 22.41 -7.17 1.78
N GLU A 429 21.78 -8.19 1.20
CA GLU A 429 22.35 -9.09 0.20
C GLU A 429 21.50 -9.07 -1.06
N PRO A 430 22.10 -9.21 -2.27
CA PRO A 430 21.33 -9.40 -3.49
C PRO A 430 20.39 -10.60 -3.37
N GLY A 431 19.13 -10.41 -3.71
CA GLY A 431 18.14 -11.47 -3.79
C GLY A 431 18.04 -12.08 -5.18
N ALA A 432 17.27 -13.17 -5.32
CA ALA A 432 16.95 -13.71 -6.63
C ALA A 432 16.00 -12.77 -7.38
N PRO A 433 16.11 -12.65 -8.71
CA PRO A 433 15.17 -11.84 -9.49
C PRO A 433 13.72 -12.23 -9.24
N GLY A 434 12.87 -11.24 -8.93
CA GLY A 434 11.47 -11.43 -8.60
C GLY A 434 11.19 -11.93 -7.18
N SER A 435 12.21 -12.03 -6.31
CA SER A 435 12.04 -12.45 -4.91
C SER A 435 11.48 -11.35 -4.00
N GLY A 436 11.48 -10.09 -4.46
CA GLY A 436 11.09 -8.96 -3.64
C GLY A 436 12.03 -8.75 -2.46
N ILE A 437 11.47 -8.34 -1.31
CA ILE A 437 12.23 -8.20 -0.07
C ILE A 437 12.03 -9.44 0.78
N THR A 438 13.13 -10.15 1.09
CA THR A 438 13.10 -11.31 1.97
C THR A 438 13.81 -11.01 3.28
N LEU A 439 13.23 -11.46 4.40
CA LEU A 439 13.72 -11.15 5.74
C LEU A 439 14.25 -12.38 6.44
N ALA A 440 15.35 -12.21 7.18
CA ALA A 440 15.92 -13.23 8.03
C ALA A 440 16.51 -12.61 9.31
N SER A 441 16.71 -13.41 10.37
CA SER A 441 17.43 -12.99 11.56
C SER A 441 18.47 -14.03 11.94
N VAL A 442 19.67 -13.56 12.26
CA VAL A 442 20.73 -14.32 12.94
C VAL A 442 21.06 -13.69 14.29
N CYS A 443 20.32 -12.66 14.69
CA CYS A 443 20.48 -11.97 15.96
C CYS A 443 20.05 -12.88 17.12
N PRO A 444 20.93 -13.17 18.09
CA PRO A 444 20.56 -13.96 19.24
C PRO A 444 19.52 -13.27 20.13
N THR A 445 18.57 -14.02 20.67
CA THR A 445 17.48 -13.48 21.50
C THR A 445 17.94 -12.99 22.88
N ASP A 446 19.13 -13.42 23.32
CA ASP A 446 19.78 -12.91 24.54
C ASP A 446 20.42 -11.52 24.35
N LYS A 447 20.70 -11.12 23.11
CA LYS A 447 21.20 -9.78 22.77
C LYS A 447 20.08 -8.81 22.46
N LEU A 448 19.05 -9.26 21.74
CA LEU A 448 17.87 -8.48 21.41
C LEU A 448 16.63 -9.36 21.53
N ASP A 449 15.70 -8.98 22.41
CA ASP A 449 14.45 -9.73 22.63
C ASP A 449 13.67 -9.96 21.34
N LEU A 450 13.00 -11.11 21.23
CA LEU A 450 12.27 -11.53 20.05
C LEU A 450 11.17 -10.53 19.64
N ASN A 451 10.56 -9.82 20.60
CA ASN A 451 9.53 -8.83 20.30
C ASN A 451 10.13 -7.63 19.55
N TRP A 452 11.32 -7.18 19.94
CA TRP A 452 12.03 -6.13 19.21
C TRP A 452 12.47 -6.59 17.81
N GLN A 453 12.90 -7.84 17.67
CA GLN A 453 13.24 -8.40 16.35
C GLN A 453 12.02 -8.42 15.43
N ARG A 454 10.86 -8.85 15.94
CA ARG A 454 9.59 -8.83 15.19
C ARG A 454 9.17 -7.42 14.82
N LEU A 455 9.35 -6.47 15.71
CA LEU A 455 9.04 -5.07 15.47
C LEU A 455 9.92 -4.48 14.36
N ILE A 456 11.23 -4.79 14.36
CA ILE A 456 12.14 -4.42 13.28
C ILE A 456 11.63 -4.97 11.93
N PHE A 457 11.17 -6.23 11.88
CA PHE A 457 10.62 -6.81 10.67
C PHE A 457 9.31 -6.14 10.24
N THR A 458 8.46 -5.76 11.18
CA THR A 458 7.28 -4.95 10.87
C THR A 458 7.69 -3.63 10.22
N HIS A 459 8.68 -2.94 10.77
CA HIS A 459 9.17 -1.67 10.21
C HIS A 459 9.85 -1.82 8.84
N LEU A 460 10.44 -2.98 8.54
CA LEU A 460 10.98 -3.26 7.22
C LEU A 460 9.88 -3.46 6.15
N LEU A 461 8.69 -3.89 6.55
CA LEU A 461 7.58 -4.19 5.63
C LEU A 461 6.49 -3.10 5.59
N GLU A 462 6.42 -2.19 6.56
CA GLU A 462 5.32 -1.21 6.69
C GLU A 462 5.32 -0.12 5.61
N LYS A 463 6.45 0.10 4.95
CA LYS A 463 6.56 1.04 3.83
C LYS A 463 7.54 0.56 2.75
N PRO A 464 7.38 0.98 1.50
CA PRO A 464 8.41 0.78 0.49
C PRO A 464 9.66 1.60 0.85
N HIS A 465 10.82 0.94 0.86
CA HIS A 465 12.11 1.62 1.01
C HIS A 465 12.59 2.12 -0.36
N LEU A 466 13.08 3.34 -0.39
CA LEU A 466 13.54 3.98 -1.62
C LEU A 466 15.04 3.73 -1.84
N GLY A 467 15.41 3.47 -3.08
CA GLY A 467 16.80 3.35 -3.49
C GLY A 467 17.53 4.69 -3.56
N VAL A 468 18.77 4.66 -3.97
CA VAL A 468 19.68 5.83 -3.93
C VAL A 468 20.00 6.40 -5.32
N LEU A 469 19.60 5.72 -6.40
CA LEU A 469 19.86 6.18 -7.77
C LEU A 469 18.78 7.13 -8.27
N THR A 470 17.52 6.75 -8.10
CA THR A 470 16.36 7.47 -8.65
C THR A 470 15.29 7.74 -7.60
N GLY A 471 15.46 7.21 -6.37
CA GLY A 471 14.42 7.21 -5.36
C GLY A 471 13.28 6.22 -5.66
N SER A 472 13.50 5.29 -6.58
CA SER A 472 12.55 4.22 -6.87
C SER A 472 12.54 3.16 -5.76
N PRO A 473 11.41 2.45 -5.54
CA PRO A 473 11.34 1.40 -4.52
C PRO A 473 12.37 0.29 -4.76
N ILE A 474 12.99 -0.21 -3.69
CA ILE A 474 13.91 -1.34 -3.77
C ILE A 474 13.18 -2.67 -3.95
N THR A 475 13.82 -3.64 -4.59
CA THR A 475 13.32 -5.02 -4.76
C THR A 475 14.50 -5.99 -4.85
N ASP A 476 14.22 -7.29 -4.72
CA ASP A 476 15.18 -8.38 -4.89
C ASP A 476 16.38 -8.22 -3.95
N ILE A 477 16.09 -7.94 -2.68
CA ILE A 477 17.07 -7.78 -1.61
C ILE A 477 16.70 -8.69 -0.45
N LYS A 478 17.66 -9.47 0.02
CA LYS A 478 17.53 -10.19 1.27
C LYS A 478 18.10 -9.33 2.39
N ILE A 479 17.28 -9.05 3.41
CA ILE A 479 17.65 -8.26 4.57
C ILE A 479 17.72 -9.19 5.77
N THR A 480 18.92 -9.34 6.35
CA THR A 480 19.16 -10.18 7.52
C THR A 480 19.50 -9.31 8.73
N LEU A 481 18.73 -9.43 9.81
CA LEU A 481 19.05 -8.78 11.08
C LEU A 481 20.27 -9.47 11.70
N LEU A 482 21.41 -8.78 11.73
CA LEU A 482 22.66 -9.28 12.30
C LEU A 482 22.73 -9.07 13.81
N ALA A 483 22.46 -7.84 14.24
CA ALA A 483 22.55 -7.43 15.63
C ALA A 483 21.62 -6.23 15.89
N GLY A 484 21.29 -6.01 17.14
CA GLY A 484 20.57 -4.85 17.59
C GLY A 484 20.73 -4.68 19.10
N ARG A 485 20.43 -3.47 19.57
CA ARG A 485 20.47 -3.15 20.99
C ARG A 485 19.33 -2.26 21.39
N ALA A 486 18.69 -2.62 22.51
CA ALA A 486 17.70 -1.82 23.21
C ALA A 486 18.25 -1.38 24.56
N HIS A 487 17.71 -0.31 25.13
CA HIS A 487 17.99 0.12 26.49
C HIS A 487 16.74 -0.08 27.35
N GLU A 488 16.86 -0.76 28.48
CA GLU A 488 15.71 -1.16 29.34
C GLU A 488 14.77 -0.04 29.75
N LYS A 489 15.23 1.22 29.80
CA LYS A 489 14.46 2.37 30.28
C LYS A 489 14.22 3.46 29.25
N HIS A 490 14.84 3.34 28.08
CA HIS A 490 14.89 4.44 27.11
C HIS A 490 14.55 3.99 25.68
N THR A 491 14.16 2.72 25.49
CA THR A 491 13.76 2.25 24.16
C THR A 491 12.25 2.17 24.06
N GLU A 492 11.71 2.83 23.07
CA GLU A 492 10.30 2.77 22.67
C GLU A 492 10.19 2.18 21.25
N GLY A 493 8.98 1.77 20.85
CA GLY A 493 8.77 1.16 19.52
C GLY A 493 9.17 2.08 18.38
N GLY A 494 8.90 3.36 18.49
CA GLY A 494 9.27 4.38 17.51
C GLY A 494 10.76 4.54 17.29
N ASP A 495 11.59 4.22 18.29
CA ASP A 495 13.06 4.31 18.18
C ASP A 495 13.59 3.24 17.22
N PHE A 496 13.06 2.02 17.30
CA PHE A 496 13.40 0.96 16.36
C PHE A 496 12.94 1.28 14.94
N ARG A 497 11.80 1.96 14.77
CA ARG A 497 11.36 2.45 13.44
C ARG A 497 12.43 3.36 12.85
N GLN A 498 12.86 4.36 13.62
CA GLN A 498 13.88 5.30 13.18
C GLN A 498 15.24 4.64 12.90
N ALA A 499 15.68 3.75 13.79
CA ALA A 499 16.93 3.03 13.61
C ALA A 499 16.87 2.08 12.40
N THR A 500 15.75 1.37 12.19
CA THR A 500 15.58 0.44 11.07
C THR A 500 15.62 1.16 9.71
N TYR A 501 14.92 2.27 9.58
CA TYR A 501 14.91 3.04 8.33
C TYR A 501 16.29 3.58 7.98
N ARG A 502 17.02 4.09 8.99
CA ARG A 502 18.39 4.55 8.84
C ARG A 502 19.34 3.42 8.49
N ALA A 503 19.16 2.23 9.09
CA ALA A 503 19.98 1.05 8.78
C ALA A 503 19.80 0.63 7.31
N VAL A 504 18.58 0.54 6.81
CA VAL A 504 18.34 0.24 5.39
C VAL A 504 18.99 1.30 4.50
N ARG A 505 18.73 2.57 4.77
CA ARG A 505 19.25 3.65 3.95
C ARG A 505 20.77 3.74 4.00
N HIS A 506 21.38 3.56 5.16
CA HIS A 506 22.82 3.52 5.33
C HIS A 506 23.46 2.37 4.54
N GLY A 507 22.84 1.18 4.53
CA GLY A 507 23.28 0.07 3.70
C GLY A 507 23.21 0.39 2.21
N LEU A 508 22.09 0.95 1.75
CA LEU A 508 21.91 1.32 0.35
C LEU A 508 22.91 2.41 -0.12
N MET A 509 23.29 3.35 0.75
CA MET A 509 24.31 4.37 0.43
C MET A 509 25.70 3.78 0.22
N GLN A 510 25.99 2.58 0.76
CA GLN A 510 27.26 1.90 0.62
C GLN A 510 27.25 0.83 -0.48
N ALA A 511 26.05 0.39 -0.88
CA ALA A 511 25.87 -0.67 -1.85
C ALA A 511 26.17 -0.20 -3.28
N GLU A 512 26.58 -1.15 -4.11
CA GLU A 512 26.57 -1.00 -5.55
C GLU A 512 25.13 -1.18 -6.05
N SER A 513 24.42 -0.07 -6.17
CA SER A 513 23.00 -0.06 -6.57
C SER A 513 22.84 -0.26 -8.06
N VAL A 514 21.81 -1.01 -8.45
CA VAL A 514 21.45 -1.32 -9.84
C VAL A 514 20.03 -0.85 -10.11
N LEU A 515 19.86 -0.02 -11.14
CA LEU A 515 18.56 0.39 -11.62
C LEU A 515 17.91 -0.72 -12.43
N LEU A 516 16.67 -1.06 -12.09
CA LEU A 516 15.87 -2.05 -12.78
C LEU A 516 14.72 -1.38 -13.53
N GLU A 517 14.53 -1.80 -14.76
CA GLU A 517 13.39 -1.40 -15.59
C GLU A 517 12.42 -2.56 -15.78
N PRO A 518 11.09 -2.30 -15.87
CA PRO A 518 10.12 -3.33 -16.14
C PRO A 518 10.18 -3.77 -17.60
N TRP A 519 9.97 -5.06 -17.82
CA TRP A 519 9.92 -5.66 -19.15
C TRP A 519 8.56 -6.31 -19.40
N TYR A 520 8.16 -6.32 -20.67
CA TYR A 520 7.03 -7.10 -21.17
C TYR A 520 7.52 -8.38 -21.85
N ARG A 521 6.79 -9.46 -21.66
CA ARG A 521 6.73 -10.58 -22.58
C ARG A 521 5.71 -10.20 -23.64
N PHE A 522 6.12 -10.14 -24.88
CA PHE A 522 5.25 -9.75 -25.97
C PHE A 522 4.96 -10.92 -26.90
N ARG A 523 3.81 -10.86 -27.55
CA ARG A 523 3.44 -11.63 -28.74
C ARG A 523 2.94 -10.65 -29.78
N LEU A 524 3.66 -10.58 -30.90
CA LEU A 524 3.37 -9.70 -32.01
C LEU A 524 3.01 -10.55 -33.23
N GLU A 525 1.79 -10.43 -33.69
CA GLU A 525 1.28 -11.10 -34.90
C GLU A 525 1.27 -10.08 -36.03
N VAL A 526 1.95 -10.40 -37.10
CA VAL A 526 2.08 -9.52 -38.27
C VAL A 526 2.06 -10.32 -39.57
N PRO A 527 1.59 -9.73 -40.68
CA PRO A 527 1.73 -10.34 -41.99
C PRO A 527 3.18 -10.70 -42.30
N ALA A 528 3.45 -11.83 -42.97
CA ALA A 528 4.79 -12.34 -43.24
C ALA A 528 5.72 -11.30 -43.91
N GLN A 529 5.16 -10.39 -44.70
CA GLN A 529 5.91 -9.32 -45.36
C GLN A 529 6.45 -8.26 -44.38
N GLN A 530 5.91 -8.12 -43.19
CA GLN A 530 6.27 -7.10 -42.20
C GLN A 530 7.17 -7.66 -41.07
N VAL A 531 7.44 -8.95 -41.06
CA VAL A 531 8.24 -9.63 -40.00
C VAL A 531 9.63 -9.02 -39.85
N GLY A 532 10.29 -8.76 -40.96
CA GLY A 532 11.65 -8.17 -40.94
C GLY A 532 11.69 -6.77 -40.29
N ARG A 533 10.69 -5.93 -40.59
CA ARG A 533 10.52 -4.63 -39.92
C ARG A 533 10.27 -4.81 -38.44
N ALA A 534 9.28 -5.61 -38.08
CA ALA A 534 8.92 -5.85 -36.69
C ALA A 534 10.11 -6.38 -35.85
N MET A 535 10.90 -7.30 -36.39
CA MET A 535 12.11 -7.80 -35.72
C MET A 535 13.15 -6.69 -35.52
N THR A 536 13.35 -5.84 -36.54
CA THR A 536 14.29 -4.72 -36.45
C THR A 536 13.85 -3.71 -35.40
N ASP A 537 12.57 -3.33 -35.41
CA ASP A 537 12.01 -2.37 -34.46
C ASP A 537 12.15 -2.91 -33.02
N LEU A 538 11.78 -4.17 -32.79
CA LEU A 538 11.91 -4.81 -31.46
C LEU A 538 13.37 -4.91 -30.99
N GLN A 539 14.33 -5.21 -31.91
CA GLN A 539 15.74 -5.24 -31.56
C GLN A 539 16.28 -3.84 -31.22
N GLN A 540 15.87 -2.80 -31.98
CA GLN A 540 16.24 -1.42 -31.69
C GLN A 540 15.70 -0.94 -30.32
N MET A 541 14.55 -1.45 -29.88
CA MET A 541 13.99 -1.20 -28.56
C MET A 541 14.69 -2.01 -27.44
N GLY A 542 15.77 -2.73 -27.76
CA GLY A 542 16.49 -3.58 -26.80
C GLY A 542 15.81 -4.92 -26.51
N GLY A 543 14.81 -5.30 -27.30
CA GLY A 543 14.06 -6.55 -27.10
C GLY A 543 14.85 -7.80 -27.51
N LYS A 544 14.56 -8.90 -26.82
CA LYS A 544 15.01 -10.25 -27.16
C LYS A 544 13.87 -10.95 -27.88
N VAL A 545 14.07 -11.28 -29.16
CA VAL A 545 13.06 -11.89 -30.01
C VAL A 545 13.37 -13.37 -30.20
N ASP A 546 12.39 -14.23 -29.93
CA ASP A 546 12.46 -15.66 -30.18
C ASP A 546 12.32 -15.96 -31.69
N PRO A 547 12.67 -17.15 -32.14
CA PRO A 547 12.46 -17.54 -33.54
C PRO A 547 11.01 -17.36 -33.99
N PRO A 548 10.76 -16.78 -35.19
CA PRO A 548 9.40 -16.56 -35.68
C PRO A 548 8.62 -17.86 -35.86
N GLU A 549 7.37 -17.90 -35.40
CA GLU A 549 6.42 -18.99 -35.60
C GLU A 549 5.44 -18.59 -36.70
N THR A 550 5.45 -19.28 -37.84
CA THR A 550 4.53 -18.98 -38.95
C THR A 550 3.28 -19.90 -38.85
N VAL A 551 2.11 -19.27 -38.79
CA VAL A 551 0.83 -19.97 -38.77
C VAL A 551 -0.03 -19.42 -39.91
N GLY A 552 -0.09 -20.13 -41.03
CA GLY A 552 -0.80 -19.69 -42.22
C GLY A 552 -0.13 -18.50 -42.92
N GLU A 553 -0.87 -17.41 -43.15
CA GLU A 553 -0.37 -16.17 -43.75
C GLU A 553 0.21 -15.15 -42.71
N GLU A 554 0.02 -15.42 -41.44
CA GLU A 554 0.51 -14.58 -40.34
C GLU A 554 1.74 -15.20 -39.68
N THR A 555 2.64 -14.35 -39.20
CA THR A 555 3.80 -14.78 -38.44
C THR A 555 3.72 -14.15 -37.03
N ALA A 556 3.84 -15.00 -36.03
CA ALA A 556 3.93 -14.60 -34.65
C ALA A 556 5.40 -14.45 -34.24
N LEU A 557 5.73 -13.29 -33.69
CA LEU A 557 6.98 -13.00 -33.02
C LEU A 557 6.75 -12.97 -31.51
N THR A 558 7.47 -13.79 -30.79
CA THR A 558 7.45 -13.78 -29.31
C THR A 558 8.79 -13.33 -28.78
N GLY A 559 8.80 -12.90 -27.52
CA GLY A 559 10.02 -12.47 -26.87
C GLY A 559 9.78 -11.57 -25.66
N THR A 560 10.84 -10.91 -25.23
CA THR A 560 10.78 -9.93 -24.13
C THR A 560 11.40 -8.62 -24.54
N ALA A 561 10.86 -7.49 -24.08
CA ALA A 561 11.39 -6.17 -24.35
C ALA A 561 11.08 -5.17 -23.22
N PRO A 562 11.90 -4.07 -23.09
CA PRO A 562 11.64 -3.01 -22.13
C PRO A 562 10.27 -2.35 -22.34
N VAL A 563 9.57 -2.06 -21.27
CA VAL A 563 8.27 -1.36 -21.31
C VAL A 563 8.39 0.01 -21.99
N ALA A 564 9.49 0.71 -21.76
CA ALA A 564 9.75 2.02 -22.34
C ALA A 564 9.67 2.00 -23.89
N GLY A 565 10.23 0.98 -24.52
CA GLY A 565 10.21 0.82 -25.97
C GLY A 565 8.85 0.40 -26.54
N LEU A 566 8.13 -0.47 -25.82
CA LEU A 566 6.87 -1.03 -26.31
C LEU A 566 5.63 -0.17 -26.05
N ARG A 567 5.74 0.88 -25.22
CA ARG A 567 4.61 1.69 -24.76
C ARG A 567 3.70 2.20 -25.87
N ASP A 568 4.27 2.75 -26.92
CA ASP A 568 3.52 3.31 -28.05
C ASP A 568 3.56 2.42 -29.30
N TYR A 569 4.28 1.30 -29.25
CA TYR A 569 4.55 0.44 -30.39
C TYR A 569 3.30 -0.23 -30.98
N ALA A 570 2.29 -0.50 -30.15
CA ALA A 570 1.02 -1.03 -30.64
C ALA A 570 0.36 -0.14 -31.70
N ARG A 571 0.45 1.19 -31.55
CA ARG A 571 -0.04 2.16 -32.55
C ARG A 571 0.79 2.12 -33.83
N GLU A 572 2.11 2.03 -33.70
CA GLU A 572 2.99 1.91 -34.85
C GLU A 572 2.73 0.62 -35.64
N VAL A 573 2.56 -0.50 -34.93
CA VAL A 573 2.18 -1.79 -35.52
C VAL A 573 0.88 -1.66 -36.33
N ALA A 574 -0.16 -1.07 -35.75
CA ALA A 574 -1.44 -0.87 -36.43
C ALA A 574 -1.30 -0.02 -37.69
N VAL A 575 -0.44 1.01 -37.69
CA VAL A 575 -0.21 1.89 -38.82
C VAL A 575 0.49 1.13 -39.95
N TYR A 576 1.66 0.47 -39.74
CA TYR A 576 2.42 -0.15 -40.81
C TYR A 576 1.81 -1.47 -41.30
N THR A 577 1.01 -2.16 -40.47
CA THR A 577 0.27 -3.35 -40.87
C THR A 577 -1.14 -3.04 -41.39
N ARG A 578 -1.53 -1.77 -41.43
CA ARG A 578 -2.88 -1.33 -41.84
C ARG A 578 -4.00 -1.97 -40.99
N GLY A 579 -3.74 -2.14 -39.69
CA GLY A 579 -4.67 -2.72 -38.75
C GLY A 579 -4.70 -4.25 -38.70
N GLN A 580 -3.83 -4.93 -39.44
CA GLN A 580 -3.74 -6.40 -39.44
C GLN A 580 -2.82 -6.93 -38.32
N GLY A 581 -1.89 -6.11 -37.82
CA GLY A 581 -0.98 -6.51 -36.76
C GLY A 581 -1.63 -6.40 -35.37
N ARG A 582 -1.28 -7.33 -34.50
CA ARG A 582 -1.74 -7.35 -33.08
C ARG A 582 -0.55 -7.52 -32.16
N LEU A 583 -0.40 -6.60 -31.23
CA LEU A 583 0.60 -6.67 -30.17
C LEU A 583 -0.11 -6.98 -28.84
N SER A 584 0.32 -8.04 -28.18
CA SER A 584 -0.10 -8.41 -26.84
C SER A 584 1.11 -8.40 -25.92
N CYS A 585 1.01 -7.71 -24.79
CA CYS A 585 2.10 -7.58 -23.82
C CYS A 585 1.64 -8.04 -22.45
N VAL A 586 2.51 -8.74 -21.74
CA VAL A 586 2.28 -9.18 -20.36
C VAL A 586 3.53 -8.82 -19.55
N PRO A 587 3.42 -8.31 -18.31
CA PRO A 587 4.58 -8.05 -17.47
C PRO A 587 5.46 -9.30 -17.33
N ALA A 588 6.76 -9.15 -17.58
CA ALA A 588 7.75 -10.22 -17.51
C ALA A 588 8.68 -10.11 -16.29
N GLY A 589 8.50 -9.05 -15.49
CA GLY A 589 9.36 -8.74 -14.35
C GLY A 589 10.28 -7.56 -14.58
N TYR A 590 11.27 -7.43 -13.72
CA TYR A 590 12.24 -6.33 -13.73
C TYR A 590 13.62 -6.86 -14.08
N PHE A 591 14.32 -6.12 -14.92
CA PHE A 591 15.67 -6.45 -15.38
C PHE A 591 16.57 -5.21 -15.31
N PRO A 592 17.90 -5.37 -15.28
CA PRO A 592 18.81 -4.23 -15.27
C PRO A 592 18.54 -3.27 -16.44
N CYS A 593 18.42 -1.99 -16.12
CA CYS A 593 18.14 -0.95 -17.11
C CYS A 593 19.35 -0.74 -18.04
N ALA A 594 19.11 -0.82 -19.34
CA ALA A 594 20.17 -0.66 -20.32
C ALA A 594 20.69 0.79 -20.40
N GLU A 595 19.80 1.79 -20.19
CA GLU A 595 20.10 3.22 -20.22
C GLU A 595 20.06 3.85 -18.85
N ALA A 596 20.56 3.13 -17.82
CA ALA A 596 20.46 3.54 -16.43
C ALA A 596 21.02 4.94 -16.18
N GLU A 597 22.18 5.28 -16.74
CA GLU A 597 22.82 6.60 -16.56
C GLU A 597 21.93 7.75 -17.05
N ALA A 598 21.33 7.60 -18.22
CA ALA A 598 20.44 8.62 -18.78
C ALA A 598 19.17 8.79 -17.95
N VAL A 599 18.62 7.69 -17.43
CA VAL A 599 17.43 7.71 -16.55
C VAL A 599 17.75 8.38 -15.23
N ILE A 600 18.88 8.05 -14.60
CA ILE A 600 19.33 8.64 -13.32
C ILE A 600 19.53 10.15 -13.48
N GLU A 601 20.19 10.57 -14.56
CA GLU A 601 20.42 12.00 -14.84
C GLU A 601 19.08 12.73 -15.08
N ALA A 602 18.16 12.14 -15.83
CA ALA A 602 16.85 12.72 -16.09
C ALA A 602 15.99 12.86 -14.85
N MET A 603 16.04 11.88 -13.91
CA MET A 603 15.32 11.94 -12.64
C MET A 603 15.96 12.90 -11.65
N GLY A 604 17.28 13.09 -11.67
CA GLY A 604 18.00 14.08 -10.86
C GLY A 604 17.80 13.90 -9.36
N TYR A 605 17.58 12.66 -8.89
CA TYR A 605 17.38 12.38 -7.48
C TYR A 605 18.71 12.48 -6.70
N ASP A 606 18.68 13.18 -5.58
CA ASP A 606 19.84 13.34 -4.69
C ASP A 606 19.56 12.66 -3.34
N PRO A 607 20.13 11.49 -3.07
CA PRO A 607 19.87 10.73 -1.86
C PRO A 607 20.36 11.42 -0.57
N GLU A 608 21.33 12.35 -0.65
CA GLU A 608 21.83 13.09 0.53
C GLU A 608 20.90 14.27 0.90
N ARG A 609 20.09 14.73 -0.05
CA ARG A 609 19.10 15.79 0.18
C ARG A 609 17.73 15.28 0.59
N ASP A 610 17.51 13.97 0.50
CA ASP A 610 16.25 13.34 0.93
C ASP A 610 16.22 13.19 2.46
N VAL A 611 15.72 14.24 3.11
CA VAL A 611 15.64 14.33 4.58
C VAL A 611 14.63 13.31 5.15
N GLU A 612 13.62 12.93 4.40
CA GLU A 612 12.62 11.95 4.84
C GLU A 612 13.18 10.53 4.90
N ASN A 613 14.17 10.22 4.04
CA ASN A 613 14.84 8.92 4.00
C ASN A 613 16.35 9.07 4.29
N THR A 614 16.67 9.78 5.38
CA THR A 614 18.07 10.04 5.75
C THR A 614 18.82 8.76 6.13
N ALA A 615 20.09 8.66 5.70
CA ALA A 615 21.03 7.63 6.12
C ALA A 615 21.83 8.03 7.37
N ASP A 616 21.74 9.29 7.77
CA ASP A 616 22.43 9.81 8.95
C ASP A 616 21.82 9.24 10.22
N SER A 617 22.64 9.04 11.25
CA SER A 617 22.20 8.51 12.53
C SER A 617 22.29 9.55 13.64
N VAL A 618 21.50 9.39 14.70
CA VAL A 618 21.47 10.30 15.84
C VAL A 618 22.10 9.63 17.03
N PHE A 619 23.18 10.22 17.56
CA PHE A 619 23.90 9.76 18.75
C PHE A 619 23.77 10.76 19.88
N CYS A 620 23.83 10.29 21.12
CA CYS A 620 23.84 11.15 22.29
C CYS A 620 25.28 11.57 22.64
N SER A 621 25.56 12.87 22.61
CA SER A 621 26.82 13.41 23.07
C SER A 621 26.56 14.54 24.10
N HIS A 622 27.11 14.39 25.32
CA HIS A 622 26.95 15.37 26.42
C HIS A 622 25.49 15.71 26.75
N GLY A 623 24.57 14.73 26.57
CA GLY A 623 23.14 14.91 26.86
C GLY A 623 22.34 15.63 25.76
N ALA A 624 22.91 15.77 24.57
CA ALA A 624 22.22 16.27 23.38
C ALA A 624 22.31 15.28 22.23
N GLY A 625 21.26 15.19 21.43
CA GLY A 625 21.27 14.41 20.19
C GLY A 625 22.16 15.12 19.15
N VAL A 626 23.11 14.39 18.59
CA VAL A 626 24.02 14.86 17.54
C VAL A 626 23.83 13.99 16.32
N VAL A 627 23.57 14.61 15.18
CA VAL A 627 23.46 13.92 13.89
C VAL A 627 24.86 13.60 13.39
N ILE A 628 25.13 12.33 13.16
CA ILE A 628 26.38 11.82 12.59
C ILE A 628 26.10 11.44 11.12
N PRO A 629 26.87 12.02 10.16
CA PRO A 629 26.74 11.69 8.75
C PRO A 629 26.93 10.20 8.50
N TRP A 630 26.22 9.65 7.54
CA TRP A 630 26.22 8.22 7.23
C TRP A 630 27.62 7.62 7.03
N ARG A 631 28.57 8.38 6.47
CA ARG A 631 29.96 7.93 6.24
C ARG A 631 30.71 7.64 7.55
N GLU A 632 30.29 8.22 8.66
CA GLU A 632 30.94 8.11 9.96
C GLU A 632 30.18 7.20 10.93
N VAL A 633 28.95 6.80 10.62
CA VAL A 633 28.08 5.99 11.50
C VAL A 633 28.77 4.71 11.97
N ALA A 634 29.47 3.99 11.09
CA ALA A 634 30.15 2.75 11.41
C ALA A 634 31.25 2.93 12.47
N GLN A 635 31.90 4.10 12.54
CA GLN A 635 32.92 4.40 13.54
C GLN A 635 32.35 4.69 14.93
N HIS A 636 31.08 5.15 14.98
CA HIS A 636 30.38 5.51 16.20
C HIS A 636 29.45 4.41 16.73
N ALA A 637 29.21 3.37 15.93
CA ALA A 637 28.35 2.25 16.29
C ALA A 637 28.79 1.59 17.62
N GLN A 638 27.84 1.31 18.48
CA GLN A 638 28.07 0.78 19.82
C GLN A 638 27.99 -0.74 19.88
N VAL A 639 27.43 -1.37 18.85
CA VAL A 639 27.30 -2.82 18.71
C VAL A 639 28.23 -3.31 17.60
N ASP A 640 28.92 -4.41 17.81
CA ASP A 640 29.68 -5.10 16.75
C ASP A 640 28.83 -6.31 16.28
N SER A 641 28.41 -6.29 15.04
CA SER A 641 27.65 -7.39 14.42
C SER A 641 28.50 -8.63 14.13
N GLY A 642 29.84 -8.45 14.08
CA GLY A 642 30.80 -9.47 13.68
C GLY A 642 30.88 -9.73 12.17
N TRP A 643 30.01 -9.11 11.37
CA TRP A 643 30.09 -9.23 9.91
C TRP A 643 31.22 -8.37 9.34
N ARG A 644 31.88 -8.89 8.31
CA ARG A 644 32.93 -8.16 7.58
C ARG A 644 32.77 -8.44 6.08
N PRO A 645 33.06 -7.46 5.21
CA PRO A 645 33.08 -7.68 3.77
C PRO A 645 34.08 -8.77 3.37
N GLN A 646 33.71 -9.60 2.40
CA GLN A 646 34.61 -10.63 1.89
C GLN A 646 35.85 -9.98 1.25
N GLY A 647 37.03 -10.33 1.73
CA GLY A 647 38.32 -9.84 1.21
C GLY A 647 39.05 -8.80 2.06
N THR A 648 38.49 -8.34 3.16
CA THR A 648 39.19 -7.50 4.14
C THR A 648 39.87 -8.41 5.17
N GLU A 649 41.20 -8.50 5.12
CA GLU A 649 41.95 -9.00 6.25
C GLU A 649 41.71 -8.11 7.47
N PRO A 650 41.52 -8.64 8.67
CA PRO A 650 41.31 -7.82 9.85
C PRO A 650 42.53 -6.92 10.07
N GLU A 651 42.38 -5.61 9.87
CA GLU A 651 43.38 -4.68 10.42
C GLU A 651 43.51 -4.97 11.92
N PRO A 652 44.74 -5.16 12.43
CA PRO A 652 44.91 -5.35 13.86
C PRO A 652 44.44 -4.06 14.53
N LYS A 653 43.30 -4.12 15.21
CA LYS A 653 42.84 -3.02 16.07
C LYS A 653 43.96 -2.70 17.02
N GLU A 654 44.64 -1.56 16.88
CA GLU A 654 45.45 -0.98 17.94
C GLU A 654 44.56 -1.01 19.20
N ALA A 655 45.07 -1.69 20.21
CA ALA A 655 44.40 -1.83 21.47
C ALA A 655 44.08 -0.41 22.00
N ALA A 656 42.85 -0.04 21.96
CA ALA A 656 42.37 1.19 22.60
C ALA A 656 42.86 1.14 24.06
N PRO A 657 43.36 2.25 24.58
CA PRO A 657 43.86 2.28 25.95
C PRO A 657 42.74 1.78 26.85
N GLN A 658 43.02 0.67 27.56
CA GLN A 658 42.08 0.10 28.53
C GLN A 658 41.67 1.20 29.48
N ARG A 659 40.48 1.75 29.31
CA ARG A 659 39.81 2.53 30.32
C ARG A 659 39.65 1.59 31.51
N ARG A 660 40.38 1.86 32.60
CA ARG A 660 40.16 1.20 33.87
C ARG A 660 38.68 1.19 34.17
N PRO A 661 38.11 0.06 34.59
CA PRO A 661 36.70 0.02 34.94
C PRO A 661 36.46 1.07 36.00
N VAL A 662 35.61 2.05 35.68
CA VAL A 662 35.09 2.97 36.68
C VAL A 662 34.24 2.09 37.59
N SER A 663 34.78 1.85 38.83
CA SER A 663 34.02 1.14 39.83
C SER A 663 32.68 1.84 39.98
N THR A 664 31.59 1.19 39.68
CA THR A 664 30.25 1.65 40.04
C THR A 664 30.18 1.79 41.55
N TYR A 665 30.25 3.01 42.02
CA TYR A 665 30.07 3.34 43.42
C TYR A 665 28.60 3.14 43.79
N ALA A 666 28.29 2.00 44.37
CA ALA A 666 26.99 1.68 44.96
C ALA A 666 27.06 2.04 46.48
N GLY A 667 27.18 3.31 46.75
CA GLY A 667 27.13 3.80 48.14
C GLY A 667 25.70 3.82 48.65
N THR A 668 25.51 3.43 49.92
CA THR A 668 24.23 3.60 50.60
C THR A 668 24.02 5.06 50.96
N ALA A 669 22.79 5.54 51.08
CA ALA A 669 22.46 6.92 51.47
C ALA A 669 23.08 7.39 52.80
N ALA A 670 23.57 6.47 53.64
CA ALA A 670 24.33 6.76 54.86
C ALA A 670 25.79 7.10 54.53
N GLN A 671 26.41 6.41 53.60
CA GLN A 671 27.79 6.69 53.15
C GLN A 671 27.90 8.01 52.36
N ASP A 672 26.86 8.39 51.60
CA ASP A 672 26.78 9.67 50.91
C ASP A 672 26.68 10.85 51.91
N LYS A 673 25.96 10.69 53.02
CA LYS A 673 25.93 11.69 54.10
C LYS A 673 27.25 11.81 54.84
N GLU A 674 27.95 10.70 55.00
CA GLU A 674 29.26 10.68 55.66
C GLU A 674 30.35 11.31 54.77
N LEU A 675 30.30 11.05 53.45
CA LEU A 675 31.17 11.72 52.47
C LEU A 675 30.87 13.21 52.39
N GLN A 676 29.61 13.63 52.44
CA GLN A 676 29.23 15.04 52.48
C GLN A 676 29.72 15.74 53.76
N ALA A 677 29.64 15.10 54.90
CA ALA A 677 30.16 15.62 56.18
C ALA A 677 31.69 15.71 56.19
N ILE A 678 32.39 14.75 55.56
CA ILE A 678 33.84 14.79 55.36
C ILE A 678 34.24 15.95 54.44
N PHE A 679 33.50 16.14 53.32
CA PHE A 679 33.74 17.21 52.37
C PHE A 679 33.53 18.60 53.01
N GLU A 680 32.44 18.77 53.79
CA GLU A 680 32.16 20.02 54.50
C GLU A 680 33.23 20.33 55.60
N ARG A 681 33.77 19.28 56.23
CA ARG A 681 34.81 19.42 57.26
C ARG A 681 36.18 19.76 56.65
N THR A 682 36.45 19.33 55.41
CA THR A 682 37.76 19.52 54.72
C THR A 682 37.80 20.81 53.91
N TYR A 683 36.69 21.23 53.33
CA TYR A 683 36.62 22.37 52.40
C TYR A 683 35.66 23.50 52.85
N GLY A 684 35.03 23.37 54.01
CA GLY A 684 34.06 24.33 54.52
C GLY A 684 32.67 24.18 53.91
N ALA A 685 31.66 24.78 54.54
CA ALA A 685 30.28 24.74 54.08
C ALA A 685 30.13 25.35 52.68
N VAL A 686 29.73 24.54 51.70
CA VAL A 686 29.47 25.00 50.34
C VAL A 686 28.20 25.83 50.32
N LYS A 687 28.35 27.13 50.25
CA LYS A 687 27.24 28.04 49.93
C LYS A 687 26.79 27.67 48.50
N ARG A 688 25.61 27.12 48.35
CA ARG A 688 24.94 26.99 47.06
C ARG A 688 24.61 28.39 46.55
N GLU A 689 25.55 28.97 45.81
CA GLU A 689 25.21 30.06 44.88
C GLU A 689 24.53 29.41 43.69
N SER A 690 23.30 29.82 43.44
CA SER A 690 22.58 29.45 42.24
C SER A 690 23.37 29.90 41.02
N PHE A 691 23.72 28.96 40.13
CA PHE A 691 24.30 29.25 38.82
C PHE A 691 23.23 29.88 37.91
N LEU A 692 22.77 31.07 38.28
CA LEU A 692 22.12 31.97 37.34
C LEU A 692 23.23 32.97 36.93
N PRO A 693 23.54 33.12 35.65
CA PRO A 693 24.49 34.11 35.21
C PRO A 693 23.98 35.49 35.63
N PRO A 694 24.89 36.40 36.11
CA PRO A 694 24.50 37.74 36.56
C PRO A 694 23.79 38.46 35.39
N LYS A 695 22.65 39.11 35.69
CA LYS A 695 21.95 39.97 34.74
C LYS A 695 22.95 41.06 34.30
N ALA A 696 23.33 41.02 33.04
CA ALA A 696 24.11 42.06 32.39
C ALA A 696 23.37 43.41 32.50
N PRO A 697 24.08 44.51 32.77
CA PRO A 697 23.45 45.82 32.85
C PRO A 697 22.80 46.17 31.49
N LYS A 698 21.53 46.59 31.55
CA LYS A 698 20.81 47.10 30.39
C LYS A 698 21.57 48.25 29.74
N ARG A 699 22.19 48.03 28.59
CA ARG A 699 22.59 49.09 27.67
C ARG A 699 21.34 49.65 27.00
N PRO A 700 21.19 50.95 26.81
CA PRO A 700 20.09 51.53 26.07
C PRO A 700 20.21 51.04 24.62
N VAL A 701 19.21 50.31 24.15
CA VAL A 701 19.10 49.87 22.77
C VAL A 701 18.61 51.06 21.97
N ALA A 702 19.45 51.55 21.08
CA ALA A 702 19.03 52.47 20.04
C ALA A 702 17.99 51.76 19.17
N ASP A 703 16.94 52.45 18.85
CA ASP A 703 15.74 52.03 18.15
C ASP A 703 16.04 51.76 16.66
N ASN A 704 16.47 50.52 16.35
CA ASN A 704 16.67 50.02 14.98
C ASN A 704 15.75 48.84 14.69
N SER A 705 14.61 48.78 15.38
CA SER A 705 13.66 47.65 15.24
C SER A 705 12.83 47.67 13.96
N GLU A 706 12.67 48.84 13.32
CA GLU A 706 11.87 48.97 12.09
C GLU A 706 12.64 48.57 10.83
N GLU A 707 13.94 48.83 10.74
CA GLU A 707 14.73 48.41 9.57
C GLU A 707 14.97 46.90 9.55
N LYS A 708 15.30 46.27 10.67
CA LYS A 708 15.39 44.81 10.77
C LYS A 708 14.04 44.11 10.55
N ARG A 709 12.93 44.75 10.96
CA ARG A 709 11.58 44.21 10.64
C ARG A 709 11.25 44.33 9.15
N ARG A 710 11.77 45.36 8.44
CA ARG A 710 11.60 45.49 6.98
C ARG A 710 12.48 44.52 6.22
N GLU A 711 13.71 44.28 6.64
CA GLU A 711 14.63 43.30 6.04
C GLU A 711 14.12 41.87 6.22
N LEU A 712 13.59 41.51 7.42
CA LEU A 712 12.95 40.19 7.67
C LEU A 712 11.62 40.01 6.92
N LYS A 713 10.87 41.08 6.66
CA LYS A 713 9.65 41.04 5.84
C LYS A 713 9.94 40.88 4.35
N GLN A 714 11.10 41.26 3.87
CA GLN A 714 11.50 41.09 2.46
C GLN A 714 12.07 39.71 2.16
N ALA A 715 12.46 38.92 3.15
CA ALA A 715 13.02 37.57 3.00
C ALA A 715 11.98 36.46 2.86
N PHE A 716 10.72 36.68 3.25
CA PHE A 716 9.64 35.68 3.13
C PHE A 716 8.41 36.32 2.48
N SER A 717 8.05 35.84 1.28
CA SER A 717 6.88 36.29 0.54
C SER A 717 5.58 35.52 0.90
N GLY A 718 5.59 34.69 1.96
CA GLY A 718 4.49 33.84 2.36
C GLY A 718 3.62 34.39 3.50
N GLU A 719 2.48 33.74 3.76
CA GLU A 719 1.57 34.07 4.86
C GLU A 719 2.18 33.62 6.22
N ASP A 720 1.80 34.30 7.32
CA ASP A 720 2.22 33.92 8.68
C ASP A 720 1.27 32.85 9.24
N TYR A 721 1.82 31.71 9.67
CA TYR A 721 1.10 30.62 10.32
C TYR A 721 1.45 30.53 11.80
N LEU A 722 0.47 30.20 12.64
CA LEU A 722 0.62 29.86 14.05
C LEU A 722 0.00 28.50 14.30
N LEU A 723 0.83 27.51 14.60
CA LEU A 723 0.43 26.19 15.07
C LEU A 723 0.38 26.20 16.59
N VAL A 724 -0.67 25.66 17.18
CA VAL A 724 -0.90 25.66 18.63
C VAL A 724 -1.21 24.25 19.09
N ASP A 725 -0.42 23.70 20.01
CA ASP A 725 -0.78 22.49 20.73
C ASP A 725 -1.85 22.81 21.77
N GLY A 726 -3.07 22.36 21.50
CA GLY A 726 -4.25 22.73 22.30
C GLY A 726 -4.18 22.26 23.73
N TYR A 727 -3.80 20.98 23.95
CA TYR A 727 -3.74 20.46 25.32
C TYR A 727 -2.54 20.99 26.10
N ASN A 728 -1.40 21.14 25.46
CA ASN A 728 -0.23 21.73 26.09
C ASN A 728 -0.52 23.16 26.59
N ILE A 729 -1.23 23.96 25.78
CA ILE A 729 -1.62 25.32 26.17
C ILE A 729 -2.71 25.32 27.25
N ILE A 730 -3.75 24.47 27.13
CA ILE A 730 -4.81 24.37 28.15
C ILE A 730 -4.23 24.03 29.53
N PHE A 731 -3.26 23.10 29.59
CA PHE A 731 -2.67 22.71 30.87
C PHE A 731 -1.54 23.63 31.35
N ALA A 732 -1.00 24.46 30.46
CA ALA A 732 0.02 25.45 30.85
C ALA A 732 -0.55 26.77 31.36
N TRP A 733 -1.80 27.14 31.00
CA TRP A 733 -2.41 28.40 31.44
C TRP A 733 -3.34 28.18 32.64
N ASP A 734 -3.09 28.81 33.75
CA ASP A 734 -3.79 28.58 35.01
C ASP A 734 -5.33 28.72 34.91
N GLU A 735 -5.82 29.66 34.09
CA GLU A 735 -7.26 29.86 33.90
C GLU A 735 -7.91 28.70 33.13
N LEU A 736 -7.26 28.26 32.08
CA LEU A 736 -7.75 27.16 31.24
C LEU A 736 -7.59 25.82 31.97
N LYS A 737 -6.51 25.64 32.74
CA LYS A 737 -6.26 24.46 33.56
C LYS A 737 -7.33 24.26 34.63
N LYS A 738 -7.76 25.33 35.32
CA LYS A 738 -8.86 25.29 36.30
C LYS A 738 -10.19 24.90 35.61
N LEU A 739 -10.47 25.50 34.46
CA LEU A 739 -11.68 25.20 33.68
C LEU A 739 -11.66 23.76 33.13
N ALA A 740 -10.50 23.25 32.73
CA ALA A 740 -10.33 21.88 32.24
C ALA A 740 -10.53 20.83 33.34
N ALA A 741 -10.23 21.16 34.59
CA ALA A 741 -10.49 20.27 35.72
C ALA A 741 -11.99 20.06 35.99
N GLU A 742 -12.84 21.02 35.64
CA GLU A 742 -14.29 20.93 35.77
C GLU A 742 -14.93 20.40 34.47
N HIS A 743 -14.59 20.99 33.31
CA HIS A 743 -15.14 20.66 32.01
C HIS A 743 -14.11 20.89 30.90
N LEU A 744 -13.53 19.81 30.38
CA LEU A 744 -12.50 19.86 29.34
C LEU A 744 -12.99 20.53 28.04
N ASP A 745 -14.25 20.28 27.63
CA ASP A 745 -14.83 20.86 26.42
C ASP A 745 -15.07 22.38 26.56
N ALA A 746 -15.36 22.85 27.74
CA ALA A 746 -15.47 24.29 28.04
C ALA A 746 -14.10 24.98 27.91
N ALA A 747 -13.03 24.32 28.37
CA ALA A 747 -11.67 24.83 28.24
C ALA A 747 -11.21 24.88 26.77
N ARG A 748 -11.54 23.84 25.96
CA ARG A 748 -11.31 23.83 24.51
C ARG A 748 -12.01 24.99 23.83
N LYS A 749 -13.31 25.17 24.10
CA LYS A 749 -14.11 26.25 23.50
C LYS A 749 -13.56 27.63 23.87
N LYS A 750 -13.18 27.82 25.13
CA LYS A 750 -12.58 29.08 25.58
C LYS A 750 -11.24 29.35 24.88
N LEU A 751 -10.40 28.33 24.69
CA LEU A 751 -9.15 28.48 23.93
C LEU A 751 -9.43 28.83 22.47
N CYS A 752 -10.41 28.19 21.84
CA CYS A 752 -10.81 28.52 20.45
C CYS A 752 -11.26 29.97 20.33
N ASP A 753 -12.09 30.49 21.23
CA ASP A 753 -12.56 31.89 21.24
C ASP A 753 -11.40 32.89 21.42
N LEU A 754 -10.45 32.57 22.30
CA LEU A 754 -9.24 33.40 22.49
C LEU A 754 -8.39 33.45 21.21
N LEU A 755 -8.20 32.30 20.56
CA LEU A 755 -7.43 32.20 19.32
C LEU A 755 -8.14 32.87 18.13
N CYS A 756 -9.47 32.86 18.08
CA CYS A 756 -10.24 33.60 17.08
C CYS A 756 -10.00 35.12 17.20
N ASN A 757 -10.02 35.65 18.43
CA ASN A 757 -9.73 37.06 18.69
C ASN A 757 -8.29 37.41 18.32
N TYR A 758 -7.34 36.56 18.65
CA TYR A 758 -5.93 36.71 18.32
C TYR A 758 -5.74 36.72 16.78
N GLN A 759 -6.33 35.79 16.07
CA GLN A 759 -6.27 35.71 14.60
C GLN A 759 -6.83 36.99 13.94
N GLY A 760 -8.00 37.44 14.39
CA GLY A 760 -8.63 38.64 13.88
C GLY A 760 -7.74 39.90 13.98
N TYR A 761 -6.95 40.01 15.07
CA TYR A 761 -6.04 41.11 15.30
C TYR A 761 -4.72 40.97 14.55
N ARG A 762 -4.06 39.79 14.62
CA ARG A 762 -2.75 39.51 14.02
C ARG A 762 -2.80 39.21 12.53
N LYS A 763 -3.96 38.81 12.00
CA LYS A 763 -4.18 38.40 10.59
C LYS A 763 -3.25 37.27 10.12
N CYS A 764 -2.86 36.37 11.03
CA CYS A 764 -2.12 35.17 10.71
C CYS A 764 -3.06 33.97 10.57
N ARG A 765 -2.66 32.89 9.89
CA ARG A 765 -3.45 31.65 9.88
C ARG A 765 -3.16 30.86 11.15
N VAL A 766 -4.20 30.51 11.91
CA VAL A 766 -4.07 29.76 13.16
C VAL A 766 -4.60 28.34 12.95
N ILE A 767 -3.79 27.35 13.28
CA ILE A 767 -4.12 25.93 13.29
C ILE A 767 -3.97 25.42 14.73
N LEU A 768 -5.08 25.05 15.34
CA LEU A 768 -5.14 24.51 16.69
C LEU A 768 -5.24 22.99 16.62
N VAL A 769 -4.31 22.28 17.23
CA VAL A 769 -4.20 20.81 17.17
C VAL A 769 -4.57 20.21 18.52
N PHE A 770 -5.42 19.19 18.51
CA PHE A 770 -5.80 18.39 19.68
C PHE A 770 -5.54 16.91 19.43
N ASP A 771 -4.99 16.21 20.41
CA ASP A 771 -4.86 14.75 20.37
C ASP A 771 -6.22 14.07 20.36
N ALA A 772 -6.42 13.10 19.45
CA ALA A 772 -7.63 12.28 19.35
C ALA A 772 -7.88 11.39 20.57
N TYR A 773 -6.85 11.06 21.35
CA TYR A 773 -6.90 10.21 22.54
C TYR A 773 -7.95 10.65 23.57
N LYS A 774 -8.39 11.92 23.56
CA LYS A 774 -9.37 12.48 24.50
C LYS A 774 -10.71 12.84 23.85
N VAL A 775 -10.96 12.45 22.60
CA VAL A 775 -12.21 12.70 21.88
C VAL A 775 -12.86 11.36 21.52
N LYS A 776 -14.10 11.14 21.93
CA LYS A 776 -14.88 9.96 21.52
C LYS A 776 -15.16 10.06 20.02
N ASP A 777 -14.79 9.00 19.25
CA ASP A 777 -14.92 8.84 17.78
C ASP A 777 -13.73 9.32 16.93
N GLY A 778 -12.51 8.88 17.27
CA GLY A 778 -11.19 9.28 16.80
C GLY A 778 -10.79 8.99 15.34
N LEU A 779 -11.57 9.39 14.36
CA LEU A 779 -11.20 9.26 12.92
C LEU A 779 -10.32 10.41 12.38
N GLY A 780 -9.84 11.31 13.25
CA GLY A 780 -9.15 12.51 12.81
C GLY A 780 -10.08 13.43 12.03
N SER A 781 -10.32 14.64 12.51
CA SER A 781 -11.16 15.61 11.80
C SER A 781 -10.47 16.96 11.70
N VAL A 782 -10.72 17.65 10.59
CA VAL A 782 -10.32 19.04 10.41
C VAL A 782 -11.58 19.88 10.37
N GLU A 783 -11.75 20.72 11.37
CA GLU A 783 -12.92 21.56 11.52
C GLU A 783 -12.54 23.05 11.36
N LYS A 784 -13.39 23.82 10.72
CA LYS A 784 -13.23 25.26 10.66
C LYS A 784 -14.10 25.90 11.74
N TYR A 785 -13.43 26.48 12.75
CA TYR A 785 -14.11 27.23 13.82
C TYR A 785 -13.91 28.73 13.59
N HIS A 786 -14.96 29.40 13.12
CA HIS A 786 -14.94 30.82 12.69
C HIS A 786 -13.77 31.14 11.73
N ASN A 787 -12.72 31.76 12.23
CA ASN A 787 -11.54 32.20 11.47
C ASN A 787 -10.27 31.37 11.75
N ILE A 788 -10.36 30.31 12.56
CA ILE A 788 -9.26 29.38 12.84
C ILE A 788 -9.59 27.97 12.32
N THR A 789 -8.57 27.15 12.13
CA THR A 789 -8.70 25.72 11.79
C THR A 789 -8.37 24.89 13.02
N ILE A 790 -9.25 23.96 13.38
CA ILE A 790 -9.04 22.99 14.46
C ILE A 790 -8.78 21.64 13.82
N VAL A 791 -7.74 20.98 14.27
CA VAL A 791 -7.36 19.64 13.84
C VAL A 791 -7.42 18.71 15.06
N TYR A 792 -8.18 17.64 14.93
CA TYR A 792 -8.13 16.50 15.85
C TYR A 792 -7.30 15.42 15.17
N THR A 793 -6.20 15.00 15.80
CA THR A 793 -5.30 14.00 15.21
C THR A 793 -6.00 12.63 15.13
N LYS A 794 -5.44 11.71 14.34
CA LYS A 794 -5.91 10.31 14.30
C LYS A 794 -5.49 9.61 15.59
N GLU A 795 -6.17 8.53 15.96
CA GLU A 795 -5.97 7.79 17.21
C GLU A 795 -4.53 7.31 17.47
N ALA A 796 -3.70 7.21 16.44
CA ALA A 796 -2.28 6.86 16.52
C ALA A 796 -1.31 8.03 16.26
N GLU A 797 -1.82 9.25 16.05
CA GLU A 797 -1.02 10.43 15.76
C GLU A 797 -1.12 11.43 16.91
N THR A 798 0.01 11.74 17.54
CA THR A 798 0.04 12.78 18.58
C THR A 798 -0.05 14.18 17.97
N ALA A 799 -0.49 15.17 18.76
CA ALA A 799 -0.49 16.58 18.36
C ALA A 799 0.91 17.03 17.94
N ASP A 800 1.95 16.57 18.65
CA ASP A 800 3.34 16.85 18.37
C ASP A 800 3.76 16.36 16.98
N ALA A 801 3.44 15.10 16.64
CA ALA A 801 3.75 14.53 15.34
C ALA A 801 3.03 15.26 14.18
N TYR A 802 1.78 15.66 14.40
CA TYR A 802 1.05 16.48 13.43
C TYR A 802 1.67 17.87 13.26
N ILE A 803 2.03 18.54 14.37
CA ILE A 803 2.64 19.88 14.36
C ILE A 803 4.00 19.84 13.67
N GLU A 804 4.81 18.81 13.93
CA GLU A 804 6.09 18.59 13.27
C GLU A 804 5.92 18.49 11.76
N ARG A 805 5.04 17.60 11.29
CA ARG A 805 4.74 17.42 9.86
C ARG A 805 4.21 18.71 9.23
N ALA A 806 3.21 19.34 9.85
CA ALA A 806 2.63 20.59 9.36
C ALA A 806 3.65 21.73 9.32
N THR A 807 4.57 21.79 10.30
CA THR A 807 5.65 22.76 10.35
C THR A 807 6.63 22.57 9.20
N TYR A 808 6.96 21.32 8.88
CA TYR A 808 7.82 20.98 7.75
C TYR A 808 7.16 21.33 6.40
N GLU A 809 5.89 20.98 6.21
CA GLU A 809 5.16 21.24 4.97
C GLU A 809 4.95 22.74 4.71
N ILE A 810 4.53 23.47 5.74
CA ILE A 810 4.18 24.90 5.64
C ILE A 810 5.45 25.78 5.69
N GLY A 811 6.46 25.38 6.44
CA GLY A 811 7.68 26.17 6.69
C GLY A 811 8.55 26.40 5.45
N ARG A 812 8.37 25.60 4.40
CA ARG A 812 9.09 25.76 3.11
C ARG A 812 8.71 27.04 2.35
N GLN A 813 7.48 27.52 2.52
CA GLN A 813 6.94 28.65 1.76
C GLN A 813 6.42 29.78 2.64
N HIS A 814 6.17 29.50 3.91
CA HIS A 814 5.50 30.38 4.84
C HIS A 814 6.28 30.52 6.15
N ARG A 815 6.03 31.59 6.85
CA ARG A 815 6.60 31.79 8.18
C ARG A 815 5.75 31.06 9.21
N VAL A 816 6.33 30.07 9.90
CA VAL A 816 5.62 29.25 10.88
C VAL A 816 6.10 29.60 12.29
N ARG A 817 5.15 29.78 13.20
CA ARG A 817 5.36 29.87 14.64
C ARG A 817 4.62 28.73 15.31
N VAL A 818 5.25 28.11 16.30
CA VAL A 818 4.65 27.00 17.05
C VAL A 818 4.60 27.35 18.53
N ALA A 819 3.39 27.27 19.10
CA ALA A 819 3.12 27.50 20.50
C ALA A 819 2.93 26.15 21.23
N THR A 820 3.94 25.75 22.01
CA THR A 820 3.95 24.54 22.84
C THR A 820 4.75 24.76 24.11
N SER A 821 4.45 24.00 25.17
CA SER A 821 5.23 24.00 26.42
C SER A 821 6.22 22.84 26.50
N ASP A 822 6.15 21.85 25.56
CA ASP A 822 7.00 20.68 25.61
C ASP A 822 8.44 20.96 25.17
N GLY A 823 9.40 20.55 26.00
CA GLY A 823 10.83 20.85 25.84
C GLY A 823 11.48 20.12 24.65
N PRO A 824 11.24 18.83 24.44
CA PRO A 824 11.78 18.04 23.33
C PRO A 824 11.28 18.49 21.95
N GLU A 825 9.98 18.76 21.81
CA GLU A 825 9.35 19.25 20.59
C GLU A 825 9.96 20.57 20.10
N GLN A 826 10.40 21.39 21.06
CA GLN A 826 10.97 22.71 20.78
C GLN A 826 12.30 22.66 20.01
N ILE A 827 13.05 21.56 20.09
CA ILE A 827 14.34 21.39 19.40
C ILE A 827 14.10 20.98 17.95
N ILE A 828 13.11 20.12 17.71
CA ILE A 828 12.74 19.63 16.38
C ILE A 828 12.18 20.77 15.53
N ILE A 829 11.32 21.60 16.12
CA ILE A 829 10.70 22.77 15.46
C ILE A 829 11.76 23.79 15.01
N LEU A 830 12.81 24.02 15.81
CA LEU A 830 13.93 24.88 15.43
C LEU A 830 14.76 24.32 14.27
N GLY A 831 14.89 22.99 14.18
CA GLY A 831 15.56 22.28 13.08
C GLY A 831 14.86 22.49 11.73
N HIS A 832 13.54 22.69 11.72
CA HIS A 832 12.73 22.94 10.53
C HIS A 832 12.53 24.43 10.18
N GLY A 833 13.24 25.34 10.86
CA GLY A 833 13.22 26.78 10.54
C GLY A 833 11.99 27.54 11.08
N ALA A 834 11.15 26.93 11.89
CA ALA A 834 10.01 27.59 12.52
C ALA A 834 10.42 28.34 13.79
N LEU A 835 9.69 29.38 14.12
CA LEU A 835 9.91 30.17 15.32
C LEU A 835 9.12 29.58 16.49
N ARG A 836 9.86 29.26 17.56
CA ARG A 836 9.27 28.75 18.79
C ARG A 836 8.60 29.86 19.61
N LEU A 837 7.44 29.55 20.17
CA LEU A 837 6.75 30.38 21.14
C LEU A 837 6.40 29.53 22.37
N SER A 838 7.02 29.81 23.53
CA SER A 838 6.69 29.08 24.75
C SER A 838 5.26 29.40 25.20
N ALA A 839 4.59 28.47 25.91
CA ALA A 839 3.24 28.72 26.42
C ALA A 839 3.11 29.99 27.26
N SER A 840 4.14 30.32 28.07
CA SER A 840 4.19 31.57 28.86
C SER A 840 4.35 32.80 27.99
N ALA A 841 5.25 32.78 27.02
CA ALA A 841 5.45 33.90 26.10
C ALA A 841 4.20 34.10 25.19
N PHE A 842 3.53 33.01 24.83
CA PHE A 842 2.30 33.08 24.07
C PHE A 842 1.14 33.64 24.91
N HIS A 843 1.08 33.29 26.19
CA HIS A 843 0.11 33.89 27.13
C HIS A 843 0.30 35.40 27.27
N GLU A 844 1.53 35.85 27.45
CA GLU A 844 1.85 37.30 27.50
C GLU A 844 1.44 38.02 26.22
N GLU A 845 1.75 37.42 25.06
CA GLU A 845 1.37 37.96 23.75
C GLU A 845 -0.16 38.02 23.57
N MET A 846 -0.89 36.99 24.01
CA MET A 846 -2.35 36.96 24.02
C MET A 846 -2.98 38.04 24.90
N MET A 847 -2.46 38.26 26.12
CA MET A 847 -2.93 39.31 27.04
C MET A 847 -2.70 40.70 26.47
N GLU A 848 -1.53 40.91 25.85
CA GLU A 848 -1.20 42.16 25.16
C GLU A 848 -2.19 42.45 24.00
N VAL A 849 -2.48 41.42 23.16
CA VAL A 849 -3.44 41.53 22.06
C VAL A 849 -4.85 41.82 22.58
N GLN A 850 -5.30 41.15 23.65
CA GLN A 850 -6.60 41.43 24.27
C GLN A 850 -6.70 42.87 24.78
N LYS A 851 -5.66 43.36 25.41
CA LYS A 851 -5.60 44.75 25.86
C LYS A 851 -5.68 45.74 24.70
N GLN A 852 -4.94 45.48 23.62
CA GLN A 852 -4.95 46.31 22.43
C GLN A 852 -6.30 46.32 21.71
N ILE A 853 -7.01 45.15 21.66
CA ILE A 853 -8.37 45.04 21.16
C ILE A 853 -9.31 45.89 22.04
N GLY A 854 -9.21 45.81 23.36
CA GLY A 854 -9.99 46.60 24.29
C GLY A 854 -9.78 48.11 24.10
N ASP A 855 -8.54 48.56 23.99
CA ASP A 855 -8.18 49.94 23.74
C ASP A 855 -8.70 50.46 22.40
N THR A 856 -8.62 49.62 21.36
CA THR A 856 -9.15 49.94 20.02
C THR A 856 -10.67 50.04 20.01
N MET A 857 -11.37 49.13 20.68
CA MET A 857 -12.83 49.20 20.85
C MET A 857 -13.25 50.42 21.65
N TRP A 858 -12.52 50.75 22.72
CA TRP A 858 -12.81 51.97 23.52
C TRP A 858 -12.61 53.23 22.70
N GLN A 859 -11.51 53.34 21.92
CA GLN A 859 -11.28 54.46 21.02
C GLN A 859 -12.34 54.61 19.93
N ASN A 860 -12.78 53.46 19.33
CA ASN A 860 -13.84 53.48 18.30
C ASN A 860 -15.19 53.81 18.92
N ASN A 861 -15.52 53.32 20.10
CA ASN A 861 -16.75 53.70 20.79
C ASN A 861 -16.75 55.18 21.18
N ARG A 862 -15.60 55.78 21.52
CA ARG A 862 -15.46 57.18 21.83
C ARG A 862 -15.56 58.05 20.56
N LYS A 863 -15.04 57.57 19.42
CA LYS A 863 -15.18 58.23 18.11
C LYS A 863 -16.65 58.18 17.63
N ASN A 864 -17.32 57.07 17.82
CA ASN A 864 -18.73 56.91 17.46
C ASN A 864 -19.70 57.67 18.39
N ALA A 865 -19.36 57.82 19.68
CA ALA A 865 -20.10 58.65 20.63
C ALA A 865 -19.95 60.16 20.33
N ASN A 866 -18.85 60.60 19.70
CA ASN A 866 -18.58 61.92 19.25
C ASN A 866 -19.06 62.22 17.82
N SER A 867 -19.52 61.22 17.05
CA SER A 867 -20.09 61.47 15.70
C SER A 867 -21.50 62.00 15.85
N GLY A 868 -21.74 63.22 15.38
CA GLY A 868 -23.05 63.92 15.46
C GLY A 868 -24.25 63.15 14.79
N ALA A 869 -23.99 62.05 14.08
CA ALA A 869 -24.97 61.17 13.50
C ALA A 869 -25.80 60.37 14.53
N VAL A 870 -25.19 59.95 15.64
CA VAL A 870 -25.90 59.25 16.72
C VAL A 870 -26.72 60.24 17.53
N ARG A 871 -26.27 61.49 17.68
CA ARG A 871 -26.99 62.53 18.34
C ARG A 871 -28.21 63.00 17.54
N ALA A 872 -28.08 63.11 16.21
CA ALA A 872 -29.19 63.41 15.30
C ALA A 872 -30.22 62.28 15.17
N ALA A 873 -29.80 61.01 15.26
CA ALA A 873 -30.72 59.87 15.29
C ALA A 873 -31.46 59.75 16.62
N MET A 874 -30.85 60.06 17.74
CA MET A 874 -31.50 60.10 19.05
C MET A 874 -32.47 61.31 19.21
N GLU A 875 -32.15 62.48 18.63
CA GLU A 875 -33.10 63.63 18.56
C GLU A 875 -34.29 63.35 17.69
N LYS A 876 -34.12 62.75 16.49
CA LYS A 876 -35.21 62.30 15.65
C LYS A 876 -36.12 61.20 16.26
N ALA A 877 -35.55 60.30 17.07
CA ALA A 877 -36.34 59.33 17.82
C ALA A 877 -37.10 59.92 19.00
N LYS A 878 -36.66 61.08 19.53
CA LYS A 878 -37.41 61.79 20.58
C LYS A 878 -38.52 62.69 20.00
N GLU A 879 -38.42 63.17 18.79
CA GLU A 879 -39.49 63.92 18.12
C GLU A 879 -40.55 63.06 17.47
N GLY A 880 -40.32 61.76 17.27
CA GLY A 880 -41.26 60.83 16.69
C GLY A 880 -42.12 60.02 17.68
N GLY A 881 -42.04 60.29 18.95
CA GLY A 881 -42.72 59.56 20.04
C GLY A 881 -43.88 60.37 20.68
N GLY A 882 -44.64 61.08 19.86
CA GLY A 882 -45.84 61.78 20.32
C GLY A 882 -46.96 61.62 19.29
N CYS A 883 -47.64 60.46 19.32
CA CYS A 883 -49.06 60.25 19.13
C CYS A 883 -49.36 58.76 19.45
#